data_f4813d91ee56a32f9ddbb08a370b8bf3
#
_entry.id   f4813d91ee56a32f9ddbb08a370b8bf3
#
_cell.length_a   1.000
_cell.length_b   1.000
_cell.length_c   1.000
_cell.angle_alpha   90.00
_cell.angle_beta   90.00
_cell.angle_gamma   90.00
#
_symmetry.space_group_name_H-M   'P 1'
#
loop_
_entity.id
_entity.type
_entity.pdbx_description
1 polymer ?
#
loop_
_entity_poly.entity_id
_entity_poly.type
_entity_poly.pdbx_seq_one_letter_code
_entity_poly.pdbx_strand_id
1 'polypeptide(L)'
;MQLVIAEKPSVARNIAKVLHATNVKDGYLEGKEYLVSWCIGHLIELASADQYRYDWKAWKYETLPMIPENWKYQIKESTKGQFRVLKELLHRADVTEIICATDAGREGELIFRLVYNQAECKLPFKRLWISSMEEKAILEGFQQMKDGHEYDNLYYSAVARSEADWLVGINATRLFTVLYHHRLIVGRVQTPTLAMLVEREKSIENFQKEKYYLVHLLMDGLDAVSNRIKEKSAAVQMMEDMKDETAQILSVKKEKKKVQPPKLYDLTTLQREANRLLGFTAQQTLDYTQSLYEKKLVTYPRTDSQYLTDDMEENAFLVIDAVNRVFPEISMKGSEPEIKRLLNSKKVSDHHAIIPTVEIANTDLKALPGGEKEILMLIASKLLCASEQEYIYESIKTEISCHGELFTVSGKNVLQYGWKEVEERFFKSYGKNAEKPEEEESDFPDIKIGQVFECVVVKFSEHFTAPPKHYTEDTLLSAMEHAGSSDTIEDAERKGLGTPATRAAIIEKLIEKGFIERKKKQILPTADGRNLIRILPEMIKSPKLTAEWENDLTLISRGQKNVEEFLFEIEKMVTKLVSDNGQPVEEYQKLFSDGRKEIGKCPRCGNKVYVGKRNYYCSGSDCSFTLWKNNRFFESQGKILDEATVRKLLSEKQVHFKDLVSEKTKRKYEATIKMEVSETGNPKFQLIFPERKKGKKNEE
;
A
#
# COMPACT_ATOMS: atom_id res chain seq x y z
N MET A 1 -42.06 5.63 -6.16
CA MET A 1 -40.75 6.30 -6.30
C MET A 1 -39.68 5.23 -6.56
N GLN A 2 -38.59 5.59 -7.22
CA GLN A 2 -37.39 4.72 -7.37
C GLN A 2 -36.34 5.16 -6.37
N LEU A 3 -35.67 4.18 -5.69
CA LEU A 3 -34.58 4.44 -4.75
C LEU A 3 -33.26 4.11 -5.40
N VAL A 4 -32.42 5.12 -5.61
CA VAL A 4 -31.05 4.99 -6.11
C VAL A 4 -30.10 4.87 -4.94
N ILE A 5 -29.25 3.84 -4.91
CA ILE A 5 -28.22 3.64 -3.87
C ILE A 5 -26.85 3.70 -4.52
N ALA A 6 -26.12 4.77 -4.26
CA ALA A 6 -24.75 4.97 -4.71
C ALA A 6 -23.72 4.42 -3.69
N GLU A 7 -22.48 4.26 -4.08
CA GLU A 7 -21.42 3.78 -3.18
C GLU A 7 -20.97 4.86 -2.17
N LYS A 8 -21.01 6.13 -2.59
CA LYS A 8 -20.46 7.26 -1.82
C LYS A 8 -21.36 8.49 -1.90
N PRO A 9 -21.33 9.36 -0.87
CA PRO A 9 -22.13 10.59 -0.85
C PRO A 9 -21.87 11.53 -2.04
N SER A 10 -20.63 11.60 -2.55
CA SER A 10 -20.25 12.45 -3.69
C SER A 10 -20.92 11.99 -4.99
N VAL A 11 -20.89 10.68 -5.25
CA VAL A 11 -21.55 10.05 -6.41
C VAL A 11 -23.06 10.24 -6.33
N ALA A 12 -23.66 10.01 -5.15
CA ALA A 12 -25.09 10.21 -4.91
C ALA A 12 -25.53 11.64 -5.24
N ARG A 13 -24.77 12.65 -4.82
CA ARG A 13 -25.08 14.07 -5.11
C ARG A 13 -25.02 14.38 -6.60
N ASN A 14 -24.06 13.81 -7.33
CA ASN A 14 -23.97 14.02 -8.78
C ASN A 14 -25.19 13.40 -9.49
N ILE A 15 -25.52 12.14 -9.18
CA ILE A 15 -26.70 11.46 -9.71
C ILE A 15 -27.97 12.23 -9.33
N ALA A 16 -28.12 12.65 -8.07
CA ALA A 16 -29.29 13.40 -7.59
C ALA A 16 -29.48 14.72 -8.31
N LYS A 17 -28.40 15.43 -8.66
CA LYS A 17 -28.45 16.66 -9.45
C LYS A 17 -29.05 16.40 -10.83
N VAL A 18 -28.59 15.34 -11.51
CA VAL A 18 -29.09 14.96 -12.85
C VAL A 18 -30.56 14.51 -12.79
N LEU A 19 -30.95 13.80 -11.72
CA LEU A 19 -32.33 13.33 -11.50
C LEU A 19 -33.27 14.38 -10.85
N HIS A 20 -32.80 15.61 -10.65
CA HIS A 20 -33.55 16.68 -9.98
C HIS A 20 -34.04 16.33 -8.56
N ALA A 21 -33.32 15.43 -7.86
CA ALA A 21 -33.57 15.09 -6.46
C ALA A 21 -32.78 16.05 -5.55
N THR A 22 -33.32 17.25 -5.32
CA THR A 22 -32.59 18.38 -4.70
C THR A 22 -32.92 18.61 -3.23
N ASN A 23 -34.00 17.99 -2.71
CA ASN A 23 -34.40 18.16 -1.30
C ASN A 23 -33.51 17.33 -0.37
N VAL A 24 -32.61 17.99 0.35
CA VAL A 24 -31.65 17.37 1.23
C VAL A 24 -32.32 16.88 2.51
N LYS A 25 -32.14 15.60 2.83
CA LYS A 25 -32.56 14.93 4.06
C LYS A 25 -31.34 14.31 4.78
N ASP A 26 -31.58 13.81 5.97
CA ASP A 26 -30.54 13.09 6.71
C ASP A 26 -30.26 11.74 6.05
N GLY A 27 -29.08 11.61 5.45
CA GLY A 27 -28.62 10.39 4.78
C GLY A 27 -29.18 10.15 3.36
N TYR A 28 -29.97 11.06 2.76
CA TYR A 28 -30.45 10.93 1.38
C TYR A 28 -30.89 12.27 0.77
N LEU A 29 -31.19 12.27 -0.54
CA LEU A 29 -31.77 13.37 -1.28
C LEU A 29 -33.11 12.91 -1.89
N GLU A 30 -34.11 13.79 -1.90
CA GLU A 30 -35.45 13.46 -2.34
C GLU A 30 -35.88 14.36 -3.49
N GLY A 31 -36.41 13.76 -4.54
CA GLY A 31 -37.05 14.41 -5.70
C GLY A 31 -38.51 14.01 -5.84
N LYS A 32 -39.09 14.26 -6.99
CA LYS A 32 -40.47 13.87 -7.31
C LYS A 32 -40.63 12.38 -7.61
N GLU A 33 -39.68 11.80 -8.33
CA GLU A 33 -39.68 10.41 -8.81
C GLU A 33 -38.62 9.56 -8.15
N TYR A 34 -37.53 10.21 -7.69
CA TYR A 34 -36.31 9.53 -7.18
C TYR A 34 -36.02 9.93 -5.74
N LEU A 35 -35.60 8.92 -4.99
CA LEU A 35 -34.85 9.06 -3.75
C LEU A 35 -33.38 8.63 -4.05
N VAL A 36 -32.41 9.41 -3.64
CA VAL A 36 -31.02 9.10 -3.86
C VAL A 36 -30.29 9.03 -2.53
N SER A 37 -29.83 7.85 -2.16
CA SER A 37 -29.06 7.60 -0.95
C SER A 37 -27.72 6.95 -1.30
N TRP A 38 -26.93 6.63 -0.29
CA TRP A 38 -25.55 6.15 -0.50
C TRP A 38 -25.10 5.20 0.59
N CYS A 39 -24.14 4.36 0.24
CA CYS A 39 -23.27 3.66 1.17
C CYS A 39 -22.11 4.57 1.59
N ILE A 40 -21.32 4.14 2.58
CA ILE A 40 -20.07 4.79 2.99
C ILE A 40 -18.96 3.73 2.82
N GLY A 41 -18.82 3.16 1.58
CA GLY A 41 -18.13 1.92 1.35
C GLY A 41 -18.87 0.75 2.00
N HIS A 42 -18.16 -0.28 2.47
CA HIS A 42 -18.78 -1.44 3.13
C HIS A 42 -19.44 -1.09 4.47
N LEU A 43 -20.77 -1.17 4.53
CA LEU A 43 -21.55 -1.03 5.77
C LEU A 43 -21.60 -2.36 6.55
N ILE A 44 -21.43 -3.46 5.86
CA ILE A 44 -21.57 -4.83 6.35
C ILE A 44 -20.25 -5.56 6.12
N GLU A 45 -19.91 -6.45 7.03
CA GLU A 45 -18.71 -7.28 6.99
C GLU A 45 -19.02 -8.71 7.48
N LEU A 46 -18.13 -9.66 7.19
CA LEU A 46 -18.22 -11.00 7.76
C LEU A 46 -18.10 -10.92 9.29
N ALA A 47 -18.90 -11.71 9.97
CA ALA A 47 -18.93 -11.75 11.43
C ALA A 47 -17.56 -12.20 12.00
N SER A 48 -17.26 -11.76 13.21
CA SER A 48 -16.09 -12.22 13.94
C SER A 48 -16.23 -13.70 14.35
N ALA A 49 -15.10 -14.38 14.57
CA ALA A 49 -15.06 -15.82 14.81
C ALA A 49 -15.96 -16.27 15.99
N ASP A 50 -16.03 -15.47 17.04
CA ASP A 50 -16.87 -15.73 18.23
C ASP A 50 -18.38 -15.67 17.98
N GLN A 51 -18.80 -15.04 16.87
CA GLN A 51 -20.21 -15.04 16.44
C GLN A 51 -20.64 -16.34 15.76
N TYR A 52 -19.69 -17.13 15.28
CA TYR A 52 -19.96 -18.47 14.71
C TYR A 52 -20.01 -19.52 15.82
N ARG A 53 -18.95 -19.55 16.68
CA ARG A 53 -18.85 -20.48 17.81
C ARG A 53 -18.17 -19.78 18.99
N TYR A 54 -18.72 -19.94 20.19
CA TYR A 54 -18.20 -19.27 21.40
C TYR A 54 -16.74 -19.65 21.73
N ASP A 55 -16.36 -20.93 21.52
CA ASP A 55 -15.00 -21.42 21.74
C ASP A 55 -13.97 -20.81 20.78
N TRP A 56 -14.39 -20.28 19.63
CA TRP A 56 -13.56 -19.55 18.69
C TRP A 56 -13.12 -18.16 19.18
N LYS A 57 -13.63 -17.72 20.32
CA LYS A 57 -13.13 -16.51 20.99
C LYS A 57 -11.69 -16.70 21.49
N ALA A 58 -11.36 -17.89 21.98
CA ALA A 58 -10.03 -18.22 22.47
C ALA A 58 -9.10 -18.62 21.30
N TRP A 59 -7.84 -18.17 21.38
CA TRP A 59 -6.82 -18.53 20.39
C TRP A 59 -6.13 -19.81 20.86
N LYS A 60 -6.62 -20.95 20.42
CA LYS A 60 -6.10 -22.26 20.77
C LYS A 60 -5.96 -23.13 19.51
N TYR A 61 -4.94 -23.99 19.49
CA TYR A 61 -4.71 -24.89 18.36
C TYR A 61 -5.89 -25.84 18.12
N GLU A 62 -6.51 -26.34 19.19
CA GLU A 62 -7.61 -27.30 19.16
C GLU A 62 -8.89 -26.73 18.51
N THR A 63 -8.95 -25.41 18.33
CA THR A 63 -10.08 -24.75 17.64
C THR A 63 -9.86 -24.58 16.14
N LEU A 64 -8.73 -25.04 15.61
CA LEU A 64 -8.37 -24.95 14.20
C LEU A 64 -8.59 -26.30 13.48
N PRO A 65 -8.97 -26.30 12.20
CA PRO A 65 -9.30 -25.13 11.40
C PRO A 65 -10.68 -24.54 11.74
N MET A 66 -10.81 -23.22 11.58
CA MET A 66 -12.09 -22.52 11.71
C MET A 66 -12.75 -22.46 10.35
N ILE A 67 -13.75 -23.28 10.12
CA ILE A 67 -14.55 -23.37 8.90
C ILE A 67 -16.02 -23.20 9.32
N PRO A 68 -16.67 -22.08 8.99
CA PRO A 68 -18.08 -21.85 9.30
C PRO A 68 -18.99 -22.80 8.50
N GLU A 69 -19.98 -23.40 9.14
CA GLU A 69 -21.02 -24.16 8.43
C GLU A 69 -21.94 -23.25 7.61
N ASN A 70 -22.22 -22.06 8.14
CA ASN A 70 -23.02 -21.03 7.49
C ASN A 70 -22.35 -19.67 7.71
N TRP A 71 -22.20 -18.89 6.66
CA TRP A 71 -21.65 -17.56 6.72
C TRP A 71 -22.60 -16.58 7.41
N LYS A 72 -22.07 -15.73 8.29
CA LYS A 72 -22.79 -14.68 9.00
C LYS A 72 -22.20 -13.32 8.69
N TYR A 73 -23.06 -12.35 8.57
CA TYR A 73 -22.70 -10.97 8.32
C TYR A 73 -23.14 -10.09 9.48
N GLN A 74 -22.40 -9.02 9.75
CA GLN A 74 -22.69 -8.03 10.77
C GLN A 74 -22.57 -6.62 10.24
N ILE A 75 -23.40 -5.72 10.76
CA ILE A 75 -23.32 -4.29 10.45
C ILE A 75 -22.17 -3.70 11.24
N LYS A 76 -21.27 -2.97 10.57
CA LYS A 76 -20.17 -2.26 11.21
C LYS A 76 -20.70 -1.20 12.18
N GLU A 77 -20.14 -1.14 13.37
CA GLU A 77 -20.56 -0.19 14.41
C GLU A 77 -20.54 1.28 13.91
N SER A 78 -19.50 1.64 13.16
CA SER A 78 -19.30 3.00 12.62
C SER A 78 -20.30 3.39 11.54
N THR A 79 -21.00 2.45 10.92
CA THR A 79 -21.92 2.70 9.78
C THR A 79 -23.38 2.40 10.10
N LYS A 80 -23.71 2.03 11.34
CA LYS A 80 -25.09 1.71 11.78
C LYS A 80 -26.10 2.81 11.47
N GLY A 81 -25.70 4.08 11.60
CA GLY A 81 -26.56 5.21 11.30
C GLY A 81 -27.04 5.21 9.85
N GLN A 82 -26.11 5.10 8.91
CA GLN A 82 -26.43 5.10 7.47
C GLN A 82 -27.16 3.82 7.06
N PHE A 83 -26.81 2.67 7.63
CA PHE A 83 -27.54 1.43 7.38
C PHE A 83 -29.01 1.54 7.80
N ARG A 84 -29.30 2.19 8.94
CA ARG A 84 -30.69 2.42 9.38
C ARG A 84 -31.46 3.28 8.37
N VAL A 85 -30.87 4.37 7.88
CA VAL A 85 -31.48 5.22 6.84
C VAL A 85 -31.78 4.38 5.59
N LEU A 86 -30.82 3.60 5.10
CA LEU A 86 -31.03 2.74 3.93
C LEU A 86 -32.13 1.71 4.17
N LYS A 87 -32.15 1.07 5.34
CA LYS A 87 -33.19 0.09 5.69
C LYS A 87 -34.57 0.73 5.72
N GLU A 88 -34.72 1.93 6.29
CA GLU A 88 -35.98 2.69 6.30
C GLU A 88 -36.43 3.02 4.88
N LEU A 89 -35.52 3.49 4.01
CA LEU A 89 -35.81 3.80 2.61
C LEU A 89 -36.19 2.57 1.78
N LEU A 90 -35.51 1.46 1.95
CA LEU A 90 -35.78 0.18 1.28
C LEU A 90 -37.17 -0.40 1.62
N HIS A 91 -37.76 0.00 2.77
CA HIS A 91 -39.10 -0.43 3.21
C HIS A 91 -40.13 0.69 3.15
N ARG A 92 -39.80 1.83 2.57
CA ARG A 92 -40.73 2.95 2.44
C ARG A 92 -41.85 2.59 1.47
N ALA A 93 -43.08 2.78 1.87
CA ALA A 93 -44.26 2.27 1.18
C ALA A 93 -44.48 2.80 -0.25
N ASP A 94 -43.92 3.96 -0.58
CA ASP A 94 -44.02 4.58 -1.91
C ASP A 94 -42.82 4.21 -2.82
N VAL A 95 -41.81 3.44 -2.32
CA VAL A 95 -40.71 2.91 -3.12
C VAL A 95 -41.14 1.61 -3.79
N THR A 96 -41.04 1.54 -5.09
CA THR A 96 -41.47 0.41 -5.92
C THR A 96 -40.30 -0.36 -6.61
N GLU A 97 -39.19 0.30 -6.78
CA GLU A 97 -37.99 -0.29 -7.45
C GLU A 97 -36.71 0.31 -6.87
N ILE A 98 -35.66 -0.49 -6.81
CA ILE A 98 -34.35 -0.08 -6.34
C ILE A 98 -33.39 0.01 -7.54
N ILE A 99 -32.52 1.02 -7.53
CA ILE A 99 -31.44 1.18 -8.54
C ILE A 99 -30.09 1.07 -7.81
N CYS A 100 -29.37 0.01 -8.12
CA CYS A 100 -28.00 -0.16 -7.69
C CYS A 100 -27.09 0.74 -8.54
N ALA A 101 -26.57 1.80 -7.93
CA ALA A 101 -25.68 2.79 -8.55
C ALA A 101 -24.33 2.86 -7.83
N THR A 102 -23.88 1.74 -7.24
CA THR A 102 -22.51 1.59 -6.73
C THR A 102 -21.51 1.44 -7.86
N ASP A 103 -20.22 1.59 -7.58
CA ASP A 103 -19.17 1.54 -8.60
C ASP A 103 -19.31 0.29 -9.50
N ALA A 104 -18.99 0.44 -10.78
CA ALA A 104 -19.23 -0.58 -11.82
C ALA A 104 -18.21 -1.72 -11.75
N GLY A 105 -18.28 -2.53 -10.72
CA GLY A 105 -17.36 -3.63 -10.49
C GLY A 105 -17.83 -4.61 -9.43
N ARG A 106 -17.04 -5.66 -9.25
CA ARG A 106 -17.28 -6.75 -8.29
C ARG A 106 -17.50 -6.25 -6.86
N GLU A 107 -16.71 -5.26 -6.44
CA GLU A 107 -16.77 -4.70 -5.09
C GLU A 107 -18.03 -3.85 -4.88
N GLY A 108 -18.38 -3.02 -5.86
CA GLY A 108 -19.61 -2.22 -5.81
C GLY A 108 -20.87 -3.09 -5.74
N GLU A 109 -20.89 -4.19 -6.49
CA GLU A 109 -21.99 -5.17 -6.43
C GLU A 109 -22.10 -5.79 -5.03
N LEU A 110 -20.96 -6.18 -4.42
CA LEU A 110 -20.93 -6.71 -3.06
C LEU A 110 -21.47 -5.71 -2.03
N ILE A 111 -21.02 -4.46 -2.09
CA ILE A 111 -21.46 -3.40 -1.17
C ILE A 111 -22.99 -3.24 -1.20
N PHE A 112 -23.56 -3.13 -2.40
CA PHE A 112 -24.99 -2.98 -2.56
C PHE A 112 -25.76 -4.22 -2.09
N ARG A 113 -25.39 -5.40 -2.57
CA ARG A 113 -26.13 -6.65 -2.30
C ARG A 113 -26.13 -7.03 -0.82
N LEU A 114 -25.02 -6.79 -0.11
CA LEU A 114 -24.98 -7.02 1.34
C LEU A 114 -25.97 -6.10 2.07
N VAL A 115 -26.09 -4.85 1.67
CA VAL A 115 -27.08 -3.91 2.25
C VAL A 115 -28.50 -4.35 1.94
N TYR A 116 -28.78 -4.66 0.68
CA TYR A 116 -30.09 -5.13 0.21
C TYR A 116 -30.54 -6.39 0.95
N ASN A 117 -29.66 -7.40 1.05
CA ASN A 117 -29.93 -8.67 1.71
C ASN A 117 -30.07 -8.49 3.24
N GLN A 118 -29.19 -7.73 3.89
CA GLN A 118 -29.22 -7.49 5.34
C GLN A 118 -30.43 -6.63 5.77
N ALA A 119 -30.91 -5.80 4.87
CA ALA A 119 -32.19 -5.08 5.07
C ALA A 119 -33.42 -5.96 4.83
N GLU A 120 -33.26 -7.18 4.29
CA GLU A 120 -34.34 -8.10 3.91
C GLU A 120 -35.30 -7.50 2.86
N CYS A 121 -34.79 -6.64 1.97
CA CYS A 121 -35.58 -6.02 0.90
C CYS A 121 -36.04 -7.09 -0.11
N LYS A 122 -37.27 -6.95 -0.62
CA LYS A 122 -37.88 -7.85 -1.63
C LYS A 122 -38.28 -7.12 -2.91
N LEU A 123 -38.05 -5.82 -2.98
CA LEU A 123 -38.40 -5.04 -4.17
C LEU A 123 -37.47 -5.41 -5.34
N PRO A 124 -37.95 -5.35 -6.58
CA PRO A 124 -37.10 -5.55 -7.73
C PRO A 124 -36.02 -4.48 -7.78
N PHE A 125 -34.85 -4.85 -8.31
CA PHE A 125 -33.75 -3.90 -8.47
C PHE A 125 -33.09 -4.01 -9.84
N LYS A 126 -32.64 -2.85 -10.32
CA LYS A 126 -31.89 -2.69 -11.57
C LYS A 126 -30.46 -2.24 -11.29
N ARG A 127 -29.56 -2.51 -12.20
CA ARG A 127 -28.17 -2.13 -12.15
C ARG A 127 -27.88 -0.98 -13.09
N LEU A 128 -27.47 0.16 -12.56
CA LEU A 128 -26.87 1.26 -13.29
C LEU A 128 -25.36 0.99 -13.43
N TRP A 129 -24.90 0.78 -14.68
CA TRP A 129 -23.50 0.48 -14.98
C TRP A 129 -22.89 1.65 -15.76
N ILE A 130 -22.16 2.52 -15.08
CA ILE A 130 -21.52 3.71 -15.65
C ILE A 130 -20.09 3.86 -15.13
N SER A 131 -19.18 4.30 -15.98
CA SER A 131 -17.77 4.57 -15.66
C SER A 131 -17.39 6.06 -15.73
N SER A 132 -18.36 6.91 -16.06
CA SER A 132 -18.24 8.38 -16.10
C SER A 132 -19.35 9.03 -15.29
N MET A 133 -19.06 10.14 -14.61
CA MET A 133 -20.03 10.95 -13.85
C MET A 133 -20.50 12.19 -14.61
N GLU A 134 -20.24 12.27 -15.91
CA GLU A 134 -20.77 13.28 -16.80
C GLU A 134 -22.31 13.13 -16.92
N GLU A 135 -23.02 14.24 -17.00
CA GLU A 135 -24.49 14.25 -17.04
C GLU A 135 -25.05 13.36 -18.16
N LYS A 136 -24.44 13.44 -19.34
CA LYS A 136 -24.82 12.62 -20.50
C LYS A 136 -24.66 11.12 -20.21
N ALA A 137 -23.52 10.72 -19.64
CA ALA A 137 -23.25 9.31 -19.31
C ALA A 137 -24.23 8.77 -18.26
N ILE A 138 -24.59 9.58 -17.27
CA ILE A 138 -25.60 9.22 -16.26
C ILE A 138 -26.96 9.00 -16.93
N LEU A 139 -27.43 9.94 -17.78
CA LEU A 139 -28.73 9.83 -18.46
C LEU A 139 -28.81 8.62 -19.40
N GLU A 140 -27.77 8.39 -20.19
CA GLU A 140 -27.67 7.21 -21.07
C GLU A 140 -27.65 5.92 -20.24
N GLY A 141 -26.92 5.89 -19.11
CA GLY A 141 -26.86 4.75 -18.21
C GLY A 141 -28.24 4.41 -17.63
N PHE A 142 -29.05 5.40 -17.25
CA PHE A 142 -30.41 5.18 -16.76
C PHE A 142 -31.33 4.59 -17.83
N GLN A 143 -31.12 4.92 -19.12
CA GLN A 143 -31.87 4.32 -20.24
C GLN A 143 -31.46 2.88 -20.52
N GLN A 144 -30.24 2.49 -20.17
CA GLN A 144 -29.64 1.18 -20.48
C GLN A 144 -29.53 0.25 -19.26
N MET A 145 -30.19 0.61 -18.13
CA MET A 145 -30.18 -0.22 -16.93
C MET A 145 -30.65 -1.64 -17.22
N LYS A 146 -29.95 -2.61 -16.65
CA LYS A 146 -30.29 -4.03 -16.72
C LYS A 146 -30.93 -4.53 -15.45
N ASP A 147 -31.58 -5.68 -15.52
CA ASP A 147 -32.03 -6.40 -14.34
C ASP A 147 -30.83 -6.72 -13.43
N GLY A 148 -31.00 -6.49 -12.14
CA GLY A 148 -29.90 -6.68 -11.19
C GLY A 148 -29.43 -8.13 -11.09
N HIS A 149 -30.28 -9.12 -11.40
CA HIS A 149 -29.94 -10.53 -11.38
C HIS A 149 -28.97 -10.95 -12.51
N GLU A 150 -28.83 -10.15 -13.57
CA GLU A 150 -27.78 -10.38 -14.56
C GLU A 150 -26.36 -10.30 -13.98
N TYR A 151 -26.20 -9.68 -12.81
CA TYR A 151 -24.94 -9.51 -12.10
C TYR A 151 -24.75 -10.48 -10.91
N ASP A 152 -25.59 -11.52 -10.78
CA ASP A 152 -25.51 -12.48 -9.67
C ASP A 152 -24.14 -13.19 -9.60
N ASN A 153 -23.59 -13.61 -10.73
CA ASN A 153 -22.27 -14.25 -10.77
C ASN A 153 -21.14 -13.29 -10.34
N LEU A 154 -21.27 -12.00 -10.65
CA LEU A 154 -20.32 -10.99 -10.18
C LEU A 154 -20.38 -10.83 -8.66
N TYR A 155 -21.58 -10.79 -8.09
CA TYR A 155 -21.81 -10.79 -6.65
C TYR A 155 -21.22 -12.04 -5.99
N TYR A 156 -21.51 -13.22 -6.52
CA TYR A 156 -20.99 -14.48 -5.98
C TYR A 156 -19.48 -14.56 -6.01
N SER A 157 -18.84 -14.06 -7.04
CA SER A 157 -17.38 -13.94 -7.12
C SER A 157 -16.82 -13.06 -5.99
N ALA A 158 -17.48 -11.94 -5.67
CA ALA A 158 -17.05 -11.04 -4.59
C ALA A 158 -17.24 -11.66 -3.20
N VAL A 159 -18.37 -12.36 -2.97
CA VAL A 159 -18.64 -13.12 -1.74
C VAL A 159 -17.59 -14.20 -1.55
N ALA A 160 -17.36 -15.04 -2.56
CA ALA A 160 -16.38 -16.12 -2.52
C ALA A 160 -14.98 -15.62 -2.16
N ARG A 161 -14.58 -14.50 -2.72
CA ARG A 161 -13.30 -13.85 -2.37
C ARG A 161 -13.24 -13.44 -0.90
N SER A 162 -14.30 -12.79 -0.38
CA SER A 162 -14.34 -12.34 1.02
C SER A 162 -14.27 -13.51 1.99
N GLU A 163 -14.98 -14.57 1.70
CA GLU A 163 -15.03 -15.80 2.52
C GLU A 163 -13.68 -16.54 2.49
N ALA A 164 -13.07 -16.69 1.31
CA ALA A 164 -11.74 -17.27 1.15
C ALA A 164 -10.65 -16.47 1.87
N ASP A 165 -10.64 -15.13 1.73
CA ASP A 165 -9.71 -14.25 2.45
C ASP A 165 -9.89 -14.35 3.98
N TRP A 166 -11.14 -14.51 4.47
CA TRP A 166 -11.42 -14.75 5.89
C TRP A 166 -10.88 -16.12 6.35
N LEU A 167 -11.14 -17.19 5.61
CA LEU A 167 -10.68 -18.55 5.94
C LEU A 167 -9.16 -18.60 6.07
N VAL A 168 -8.44 -18.11 5.07
CA VAL A 168 -6.96 -18.13 5.09
C VAL A 168 -6.43 -17.18 6.15
N GLY A 169 -6.96 -15.97 6.22
CA GLY A 169 -6.49 -14.94 7.14
C GLY A 169 -6.61 -15.34 8.60
N ILE A 170 -7.77 -15.86 9.02
CA ILE A 170 -7.99 -16.22 10.42
C ILE A 170 -7.21 -17.48 10.82
N ASN A 171 -7.27 -18.52 9.99
CA ASN A 171 -6.63 -19.80 10.32
C ASN A 171 -5.11 -19.68 10.34
N ALA A 172 -4.49 -19.10 9.30
CA ALA A 172 -3.04 -18.91 9.26
C ALA A 172 -2.55 -17.96 10.36
N THR A 173 -3.23 -16.85 10.60
CA THR A 173 -2.87 -15.90 11.67
C THR A 173 -2.91 -16.57 13.04
N ARG A 174 -3.97 -17.30 13.36
CA ARG A 174 -4.10 -17.96 14.66
C ARG A 174 -3.14 -19.11 14.82
N LEU A 175 -3.01 -19.96 13.79
CA LEU A 175 -2.07 -21.09 13.79
C LEU A 175 -0.67 -20.64 14.16
N PHE A 176 -0.07 -19.76 13.39
CA PHE A 176 1.32 -19.33 13.62
C PHE A 176 1.47 -18.48 14.90
N THR A 177 0.45 -17.68 15.25
CA THR A 177 0.45 -16.94 16.52
C THR A 177 0.48 -17.88 17.74
N VAL A 178 -0.32 -18.94 17.72
CA VAL A 178 -0.38 -19.92 18.82
C VAL A 178 0.89 -20.77 18.89
N LEU A 179 1.39 -21.25 17.76
CA LEU A 179 2.59 -22.08 17.70
C LEU A 179 3.85 -21.37 18.18
N TYR A 180 4.00 -20.09 17.84
CA TYR A 180 5.21 -19.32 18.14
C TYR A 180 5.03 -18.31 19.28
N HIS A 181 3.86 -18.30 19.94
CA HIS A 181 3.53 -17.41 21.06
C HIS A 181 3.82 -15.93 20.81
N HIS A 182 3.78 -15.52 19.53
CA HIS A 182 4.01 -14.15 19.07
C HIS A 182 2.90 -13.74 18.11
N ARG A 183 2.41 -12.49 18.19
CA ARG A 183 1.32 -12.03 17.32
C ARG A 183 1.78 -11.90 15.87
N LEU A 184 1.51 -12.92 15.09
CA LEU A 184 1.85 -13.03 13.68
C LEU A 184 0.59 -12.86 12.83
N ILE A 185 0.61 -11.89 11.93
CA ILE A 185 -0.52 -11.64 11.03
C ILE A 185 -0.15 -12.18 9.65
N VAL A 186 -0.95 -13.09 9.16
CA VAL A 186 -0.80 -13.73 7.86
C VAL A 186 -1.98 -13.37 6.97
N GLY A 187 -1.75 -13.14 5.70
CA GLY A 187 -2.79 -12.86 4.73
C GLY A 187 -2.30 -12.99 3.30
N ARG A 188 -3.22 -13.34 2.40
CA ARG A 188 -2.95 -13.68 1.00
C ARG A 188 -2.15 -12.62 0.23
N VAL A 189 -2.34 -11.34 0.52
CA VAL A 189 -1.64 -10.24 -0.19
C VAL A 189 -0.46 -9.70 0.63
N GLN A 190 -0.66 -9.46 1.93
CA GLN A 190 0.39 -8.87 2.78
C GLN A 190 1.60 -9.79 2.97
N THR A 191 1.39 -11.11 3.04
CA THR A 191 2.49 -12.07 3.24
C THR A 191 3.40 -12.18 2.02
N PRO A 192 2.90 -12.35 0.77
CA PRO A 192 3.75 -12.31 -0.41
C PRO A 192 4.46 -10.96 -0.59
N THR A 193 3.80 -9.84 -0.26
CA THR A 193 4.45 -8.52 -0.29
C THR A 193 5.65 -8.45 0.67
N LEU A 194 5.50 -8.98 1.89
CA LEU A 194 6.61 -9.08 2.83
C LEU A 194 7.69 -10.05 2.34
N ALA A 195 7.31 -11.17 1.72
CA ALA A 195 8.25 -12.14 1.17
C ALA A 195 9.14 -11.53 0.08
N MET A 196 8.56 -10.70 -0.81
CA MET A 196 9.33 -9.98 -1.84
C MET A 196 10.39 -9.06 -1.23
N LEU A 197 10.06 -8.35 -0.14
CA LEU A 197 11.02 -7.51 0.58
C LEU A 197 12.14 -8.34 1.20
N VAL A 198 11.80 -9.44 1.86
CA VAL A 198 12.79 -10.34 2.49
C VAL A 198 13.72 -10.96 1.45
N GLU A 199 13.20 -11.40 0.31
CA GLU A 199 14.01 -11.99 -0.77
C GLU A 199 14.93 -10.95 -1.43
N ARG A 200 14.47 -9.70 -1.59
CA ARG A 200 15.30 -8.59 -2.07
C ARG A 200 16.49 -8.35 -1.14
N GLU A 201 16.26 -8.27 0.16
CA GLU A 201 17.32 -8.06 1.14
C GLU A 201 18.30 -9.24 1.17
N LYS A 202 17.80 -10.47 1.10
CA LYS A 202 18.65 -11.67 0.99
C LYS A 202 19.50 -11.64 -0.27
N SER A 203 18.96 -11.18 -1.39
CA SER A 203 19.72 -11.02 -2.64
C SER A 203 20.84 -9.97 -2.51
N ILE A 204 20.58 -8.88 -1.75
CA ILE A 204 21.58 -7.86 -1.46
C ILE A 204 22.68 -8.39 -0.52
N GLU A 205 22.29 -9.08 0.56
CA GLU A 205 23.20 -9.65 1.55
C GLU A 205 24.12 -10.74 0.98
N ASN A 206 23.59 -11.55 0.06
CA ASN A 206 24.33 -12.63 -0.58
C ASN A 206 25.09 -12.19 -1.84
N PHE A 207 24.99 -10.91 -2.21
CA PHE A 207 25.63 -10.41 -3.42
C PHE A 207 27.14 -10.40 -3.30
N GLN A 208 27.81 -11.04 -4.23
CA GLN A 208 29.27 -11.03 -4.33
C GLN A 208 29.70 -9.92 -5.30
N LYS A 209 30.43 -8.95 -4.77
CA LYS A 209 30.92 -7.82 -5.52
C LYS A 209 32.12 -8.26 -6.37
N GLU A 210 31.96 -8.19 -7.69
CA GLU A 210 33.02 -8.48 -8.64
C GLU A 210 33.66 -7.18 -9.14
N LYS A 211 34.99 -7.20 -9.20
CA LYS A 211 35.77 -6.09 -9.77
C LYS A 211 35.94 -6.29 -11.26
N TYR A 212 35.88 -5.22 -12.03
CA TYR A 212 36.21 -5.19 -13.44
C TYR A 212 36.84 -3.86 -13.82
N TYR A 213 37.50 -3.80 -14.97
CA TYR A 213 38.20 -2.66 -15.49
C TYR A 213 37.65 -2.30 -16.87
N LEU A 214 37.66 -1.00 -17.21
CA LEU A 214 37.39 -0.48 -18.54
C LEU A 214 38.59 0.36 -18.97
N VAL A 215 38.98 0.24 -20.22
CA VAL A 215 39.90 1.16 -20.88
C VAL A 215 39.09 2.18 -21.66
N HIS A 216 39.45 3.44 -21.55
CA HIS A 216 38.80 4.58 -22.17
C HIS A 216 39.71 5.21 -23.21
N LEU A 217 39.16 5.50 -24.39
CA LEU A 217 39.78 6.36 -25.42
C LEU A 217 39.06 7.68 -25.42
N LEU A 218 39.77 8.74 -24.98
CA LEU A 218 39.28 10.10 -24.95
C LEU A 218 39.79 10.84 -26.19
N MET A 219 38.89 11.31 -27.06
CA MET A 219 39.22 11.95 -28.32
C MET A 219 38.12 12.91 -28.74
N ASP A 220 38.42 14.18 -29.03
CA ASP A 220 37.53 15.20 -29.59
C ASP A 220 36.09 15.20 -28.98
N GLY A 221 36.00 15.15 -27.65
CA GLY A 221 34.75 15.12 -26.92
C GLY A 221 34.05 13.74 -26.86
N LEU A 222 34.68 12.70 -27.39
CA LEU A 222 34.18 11.29 -27.27
C LEU A 222 34.92 10.57 -26.14
N ASP A 223 34.19 9.74 -25.40
CA ASP A 223 34.72 8.76 -24.44
C ASP A 223 34.28 7.37 -24.89
N ALA A 224 35.16 6.68 -25.63
CA ALA A 224 34.88 5.32 -26.10
C ALA A 224 35.45 4.30 -25.09
N VAL A 225 34.66 3.28 -24.76
CA VAL A 225 35.00 2.30 -23.72
C VAL A 225 35.17 0.90 -24.30
N SER A 226 36.14 0.16 -23.72
CA SER A 226 36.36 -1.24 -24.01
C SER A 226 35.27 -2.14 -23.48
N ASN A 227 35.29 -3.41 -23.82
CA ASN A 227 34.57 -4.44 -23.07
C ASN A 227 35.11 -4.57 -21.64
N ARG A 228 34.35 -5.20 -20.74
CA ARG A 228 34.77 -5.43 -19.34
C ARG A 228 35.98 -6.36 -19.27
N ILE A 229 37.01 -5.90 -18.60
CA ILE A 229 38.26 -6.67 -18.38
C ILE A 229 38.29 -7.09 -16.91
N LYS A 230 38.58 -8.39 -16.64
CA LYS A 230 38.58 -8.91 -15.28
C LYS A 230 39.88 -8.63 -14.54
N GLU A 231 41.02 -8.73 -15.25
CA GLU A 231 42.33 -8.61 -14.66
C GLU A 231 42.91 -7.21 -14.86
N LYS A 232 43.41 -6.62 -13.75
CA LYS A 232 44.03 -5.28 -13.79
C LYS A 232 45.26 -5.24 -14.73
N SER A 233 46.08 -6.28 -14.69
CA SER A 233 47.26 -6.37 -15.54
C SER A 233 46.94 -6.32 -17.03
N ALA A 234 45.83 -6.97 -17.44
CA ALA A 234 45.38 -6.94 -18.83
C ALA A 234 44.86 -5.54 -19.23
N ALA A 235 44.15 -4.82 -18.33
CA ALA A 235 43.72 -3.46 -18.60
C ALA A 235 44.87 -2.46 -18.68
N VAL A 236 45.88 -2.62 -17.82
CA VAL A 236 47.11 -1.78 -17.86
C VAL A 236 47.92 -2.08 -19.13
N GLN A 237 48.08 -3.35 -19.50
CA GLN A 237 48.77 -3.73 -20.72
C GLN A 237 48.06 -3.16 -21.96
N MET A 238 46.73 -3.32 -22.05
CA MET A 238 45.94 -2.75 -23.14
C MET A 238 46.11 -1.20 -23.22
N MET A 239 46.14 -0.51 -22.07
CA MET A 239 46.35 0.94 -22.03
C MET A 239 47.77 1.30 -22.55
N GLU A 240 48.81 0.57 -22.17
CA GLU A 240 50.20 0.82 -22.62
C GLU A 240 50.38 0.52 -24.12
N ASP A 241 49.75 -0.57 -24.62
CA ASP A 241 49.80 -0.96 -26.04
C ASP A 241 49.15 0.07 -26.97
N MET A 242 48.20 0.88 -26.43
CA MET A 242 47.50 1.91 -27.17
C MET A 242 48.07 3.31 -27.02
N LYS A 243 49.17 3.44 -26.24
CA LYS A 243 49.80 4.75 -26.04
C LYS A 243 50.41 5.20 -27.34
N ASP A 244 50.14 6.44 -27.70
CA ASP A 244 50.57 7.08 -28.94
C ASP A 244 50.08 6.42 -30.25
N GLU A 245 49.07 5.51 -30.13
CA GLU A 245 48.41 4.88 -31.27
C GLU A 245 47.22 5.73 -31.79
N THR A 246 46.86 5.51 -33.04
CA THR A 246 45.70 6.17 -33.67
C THR A 246 44.45 5.36 -33.46
N ALA A 247 43.31 6.02 -33.33
CA ALA A 247 41.99 5.39 -33.27
C ALA A 247 41.20 5.67 -34.55
N GLN A 248 40.61 4.64 -35.14
CA GLN A 248 39.84 4.74 -36.35
C GLN A 248 38.38 4.31 -36.15
N ILE A 249 37.43 5.08 -36.67
CA ILE A 249 36.01 4.75 -36.69
C ILE A 249 35.76 3.62 -37.70
N LEU A 250 35.31 2.46 -37.21
CA LEU A 250 34.97 1.31 -38.06
C LEU A 250 33.52 1.33 -38.50
N SER A 251 32.61 1.68 -37.62
CA SER A 251 31.19 1.74 -37.91
C SER A 251 30.48 2.87 -37.18
N VAL A 252 29.46 3.46 -37.83
CA VAL A 252 28.54 4.42 -37.24
C VAL A 252 27.14 3.96 -37.58
N LYS A 253 26.41 3.50 -36.56
CA LYS A 253 25.00 3.09 -36.67
C LYS A 253 24.12 4.18 -36.14
N LYS A 254 23.32 4.81 -37.01
CA LYS A 254 22.34 5.84 -36.68
C LYS A 254 20.94 5.25 -36.77
N GLU A 255 20.14 5.40 -35.72
CA GLU A 255 18.76 4.90 -35.64
C GLU A 255 17.84 6.00 -35.11
N LYS A 256 16.82 6.35 -35.88
CA LYS A 256 15.79 7.29 -35.44
C LYS A 256 14.86 6.58 -34.46
N LYS A 257 14.85 6.99 -33.19
CA LYS A 257 13.98 6.49 -32.13
C LYS A 257 12.88 7.48 -31.81
N LYS A 258 11.67 6.92 -31.63
CA LYS A 258 10.48 7.64 -31.21
C LYS A 258 10.04 7.14 -29.87
N VAL A 259 9.94 8.02 -28.89
CA VAL A 259 9.44 7.72 -27.56
C VAL A 259 8.06 8.34 -27.42
N GLN A 260 7.07 7.50 -27.26
CA GLN A 260 5.69 7.92 -27.08
C GLN A 260 5.53 8.77 -25.82
N PRO A 261 4.62 9.75 -25.81
CA PRO A 261 4.21 10.44 -24.60
C PRO A 261 3.75 9.46 -23.51
N PRO A 262 3.94 9.78 -22.24
CA PRO A 262 3.47 8.95 -21.14
C PRO A 262 1.94 8.85 -21.19
N LYS A 263 1.41 7.78 -20.59
CA LYS A 263 -0.03 7.68 -20.35
C LYS A 263 -0.43 8.59 -19.18
N LEU A 264 -1.73 8.81 -19.03
CA LEU A 264 -2.29 9.48 -17.87
C LEU A 264 -2.05 8.65 -16.59
N TYR A 265 -2.33 9.24 -15.43
CA TYR A 265 -2.19 8.53 -14.16
C TYR A 265 -3.40 7.64 -13.86
N ASP A 266 -3.12 6.39 -13.51
CA ASP A 266 -3.86 5.64 -12.52
C ASP A 266 -3.31 5.93 -11.11
N LEU A 267 -3.94 5.40 -10.07
CA LEU A 267 -3.47 5.65 -8.71
C LEU A 267 -2.07 5.10 -8.44
N THR A 268 -1.76 3.90 -8.95
CA THR A 268 -0.45 3.27 -8.71
C THR A 268 0.69 4.07 -9.34
N THR A 269 0.54 4.48 -10.58
CA THR A 269 1.56 5.26 -11.28
C THR A 269 1.72 6.64 -10.68
N LEU A 270 0.64 7.28 -10.22
CA LEU A 270 0.71 8.54 -9.47
C LEU A 270 1.47 8.37 -8.15
N GLN A 271 1.17 7.35 -7.36
CA GLN A 271 1.86 7.05 -6.10
C GLN A 271 3.34 6.78 -6.31
N ARG A 272 3.69 6.01 -7.34
CA ARG A 272 5.07 5.71 -7.71
C ARG A 272 5.85 6.96 -8.08
N GLU A 273 5.29 7.79 -8.94
CA GLU A 273 5.96 9.00 -9.40
C GLU A 273 6.05 10.06 -8.30
N ALA A 274 5.01 10.24 -7.49
CA ALA A 274 5.03 11.11 -6.32
C ALA A 274 6.08 10.66 -5.28
N ASN A 275 6.24 9.35 -5.04
CA ASN A 275 7.29 8.84 -4.17
C ASN A 275 8.69 9.13 -4.73
N ARG A 276 8.90 8.89 -6.01
CA ARG A 276 10.17 9.11 -6.69
C ARG A 276 10.58 10.58 -6.70
N LEU A 277 9.68 11.47 -7.13
CA LEU A 277 9.96 12.90 -7.36
C LEU A 277 9.79 13.73 -6.08
N LEU A 278 8.71 13.53 -5.34
CA LEU A 278 8.30 14.38 -4.22
C LEU A 278 8.63 13.77 -2.85
N GLY A 279 8.95 12.46 -2.82
CA GLY A 279 9.24 11.74 -1.57
C GLY A 279 8.01 11.42 -0.74
N PHE A 280 6.79 11.57 -1.28
CA PHE A 280 5.56 11.22 -0.59
C PHE A 280 5.40 9.71 -0.49
N THR A 281 4.79 9.26 0.60
CA THR A 281 4.37 7.86 0.71
C THR A 281 3.15 7.61 -0.17
N ALA A 282 2.90 6.34 -0.51
CA ALA A 282 1.72 5.95 -1.26
C ALA A 282 0.42 6.38 -0.55
N GLN A 283 0.39 6.30 0.79
CA GLN A 283 -0.75 6.75 1.58
C GLN A 283 -0.92 8.27 1.54
N GLN A 284 0.16 9.04 1.72
CA GLN A 284 0.10 10.50 1.61
C GLN A 284 -0.38 10.97 0.23
N THR A 285 0.11 10.31 -0.83
CA THR A 285 -0.32 10.60 -2.21
C THR A 285 -1.82 10.35 -2.37
N LEU A 286 -2.33 9.22 -1.85
CA LEU A 286 -3.76 8.92 -1.86
C LEU A 286 -4.57 9.96 -1.07
N ASP A 287 -4.12 10.33 0.12
CA ASP A 287 -4.82 11.28 0.99
C ASP A 287 -4.90 12.68 0.35
N TYR A 288 -3.81 13.16 -0.23
CA TYR A 288 -3.80 14.43 -0.95
C TYR A 288 -4.68 14.41 -2.20
N THR A 289 -4.61 13.33 -2.99
CA THR A 289 -5.45 13.19 -4.19
C THR A 289 -6.93 13.06 -3.82
N GLN A 290 -7.26 12.36 -2.74
CA GLN A 290 -8.62 12.25 -2.22
C GLN A 290 -9.15 13.63 -1.77
N SER A 291 -8.33 14.42 -1.07
CA SER A 291 -8.69 15.78 -0.67
C SER A 291 -8.93 16.70 -1.87
N LEU A 292 -8.08 16.61 -2.91
CA LEU A 292 -8.26 17.36 -4.17
C LEU A 292 -9.55 16.94 -4.90
N TYR A 293 -9.88 15.67 -4.90
CA TYR A 293 -11.13 15.15 -5.46
C TYR A 293 -12.36 15.70 -4.70
N GLU A 294 -12.33 15.72 -3.38
CA GLU A 294 -13.41 16.27 -2.55
C GLU A 294 -13.60 17.77 -2.77
N LYS A 295 -12.53 18.49 -3.10
CA LYS A 295 -12.52 19.89 -3.54
C LYS A 295 -12.92 20.05 -5.02
N LYS A 296 -13.18 18.96 -5.74
CA LYS A 296 -13.52 18.92 -7.17
C LYS A 296 -12.41 19.41 -8.10
N LEU A 297 -11.14 19.36 -7.68
CA LEU A 297 -10.00 19.83 -8.46
C LEU A 297 -9.37 18.72 -9.32
N VAL A 298 -9.60 17.46 -8.99
CA VAL A 298 -9.19 16.30 -9.78
C VAL A 298 -10.33 15.28 -9.88
N THR A 299 -10.22 14.36 -10.82
CA THR A 299 -11.15 13.23 -10.98
C THR A 299 -10.94 12.17 -9.90
N TYR A 300 -11.76 11.13 -9.86
CA TYR A 300 -11.75 10.13 -8.80
C TYR A 300 -10.38 9.40 -8.71
N PRO A 301 -9.75 9.37 -7.52
CA PRO A 301 -8.36 8.93 -7.40
C PRO A 301 -8.16 7.40 -7.43
N ARG A 302 -9.18 6.60 -7.08
CA ARG A 302 -9.01 5.14 -6.96
C ARG A 302 -9.37 4.45 -8.27
N THR A 303 -8.58 4.70 -9.29
CA THR A 303 -8.71 4.11 -10.62
C THR A 303 -7.47 3.29 -10.99
N ASP A 304 -7.66 2.27 -11.81
CA ASP A 304 -6.62 1.47 -12.47
C ASP A 304 -6.47 1.84 -13.95
N SER A 305 -7.31 2.75 -14.46
CA SER A 305 -7.24 3.19 -15.84
C SER A 305 -6.28 4.35 -16.06
N GLN A 306 -5.56 4.30 -17.16
CA GLN A 306 -4.68 5.36 -17.68
C GLN A 306 -5.27 6.04 -18.91
N TYR A 307 -6.57 5.87 -19.15
CA TYR A 307 -7.31 6.40 -20.30
C TYR A 307 -8.55 7.13 -19.84
N LEU A 308 -9.04 8.02 -20.71
CA LEU A 308 -10.35 8.65 -20.62
C LEU A 308 -11.36 7.88 -21.47
N THR A 309 -12.65 8.07 -21.22
CA THR A 309 -13.72 7.56 -22.08
C THR A 309 -13.87 8.42 -23.32
N ASP A 310 -14.40 7.84 -24.40
CA ASP A 310 -14.49 8.51 -25.71
C ASP A 310 -15.40 9.75 -25.69
N ASP A 311 -16.37 9.80 -24.78
CA ASP A 311 -17.26 10.95 -24.53
C ASP A 311 -16.58 12.16 -23.87
N MET A 312 -15.37 11.99 -23.35
CA MET A 312 -14.62 13.04 -22.67
C MET A 312 -13.73 13.90 -23.59
N GLU A 313 -13.77 13.72 -24.92
CA GLU A 313 -12.88 14.44 -25.85
C GLU A 313 -12.97 15.98 -25.66
N GLU A 314 -14.19 16.52 -25.65
CA GLU A 314 -14.44 17.94 -25.48
C GLU A 314 -14.02 18.46 -24.08
N ASN A 315 -14.36 17.69 -23.05
CA ASN A 315 -13.99 18.03 -21.68
C ASN A 315 -12.46 18.02 -21.48
N ALA A 316 -11.77 17.04 -22.05
CA ALA A 316 -10.29 16.97 -22.01
C ALA A 316 -9.63 18.20 -22.61
N PHE A 317 -10.16 18.72 -23.72
CA PHE A 317 -9.71 19.96 -24.34
C PHE A 317 -9.85 21.17 -23.39
N LEU A 318 -11.04 21.31 -22.75
CA LEU A 318 -11.29 22.38 -21.80
C LEU A 318 -10.40 22.30 -20.55
N VAL A 319 -10.11 21.09 -20.08
CA VAL A 319 -9.20 20.88 -18.94
C VAL A 319 -7.77 21.24 -19.31
N ILE A 320 -7.27 20.85 -20.49
CA ILE A 320 -5.94 21.21 -20.97
C ILE A 320 -5.78 22.72 -21.08
N ASP A 321 -6.78 23.42 -21.62
CA ASP A 321 -6.80 24.87 -21.72
C ASP A 321 -6.80 25.53 -20.33
N ALA A 322 -7.57 25.01 -19.37
CA ALA A 322 -7.55 25.48 -17.99
C ALA A 322 -6.17 25.28 -17.34
N VAL A 323 -5.53 24.11 -17.53
CA VAL A 323 -4.20 23.81 -17.01
C VAL A 323 -3.15 24.77 -17.60
N ASN A 324 -3.18 25.02 -18.91
CA ASN A 324 -2.24 25.93 -19.56
C ASN A 324 -2.35 27.39 -19.01
N ARG A 325 -3.57 27.81 -18.66
CA ARG A 325 -3.80 29.14 -18.05
C ARG A 325 -3.37 29.22 -16.59
N VAL A 326 -3.62 28.18 -15.83
CA VAL A 326 -3.39 28.14 -14.37
C VAL A 326 -1.93 27.86 -14.02
N PHE A 327 -1.22 27.06 -14.85
CA PHE A 327 0.17 26.68 -14.66
C PHE A 327 1.04 27.11 -15.86
N PRO A 328 1.23 28.43 -16.09
CA PRO A 328 1.97 28.94 -17.25
C PRO A 328 3.42 28.45 -17.30
N GLU A 329 3.99 28.08 -16.15
CA GLU A 329 5.36 27.55 -16.04
C GLU A 329 5.55 26.18 -16.70
N ILE A 330 4.50 25.37 -16.83
CA ILE A 330 4.52 24.05 -17.48
C ILE A 330 3.69 24.00 -18.77
N SER A 331 3.07 25.12 -19.18
CA SER A 331 2.13 25.19 -20.31
C SER A 331 2.72 24.68 -21.62
N MET A 332 1.88 24.10 -22.47
CA MET A 332 2.22 23.75 -23.85
C MET A 332 2.50 25.01 -24.68
N LYS A 333 3.55 25.01 -25.49
CA LYS A 333 3.94 26.17 -26.32
C LYS A 333 3.76 25.83 -27.79
N GLY A 334 2.63 26.25 -28.37
CA GLY A 334 2.44 26.28 -29.83
C GLY A 334 2.10 24.93 -30.48
N SER A 335 1.90 23.87 -29.69
CA SER A 335 1.40 22.58 -30.17
C SER A 335 -0.09 22.44 -29.91
N GLU A 336 -0.81 21.81 -30.84
CA GLU A 336 -2.18 21.39 -30.60
C GLU A 336 -2.16 20.07 -29.81
N PRO A 337 -3.03 19.90 -28.80
CA PRO A 337 -3.06 18.70 -27.98
C PRO A 337 -3.57 17.48 -28.74
N GLU A 338 -2.84 16.38 -28.65
CA GLU A 338 -3.15 15.07 -29.25
C GLU A 338 -4.16 14.28 -28.39
N ILE A 339 -5.38 14.81 -28.22
CA ILE A 339 -6.39 14.27 -27.27
C ILE A 339 -6.79 12.83 -27.61
N LYS A 340 -6.93 12.47 -28.88
CA LYS A 340 -7.42 11.15 -29.31
C LYS A 340 -6.62 9.99 -28.72
N ARG A 341 -5.34 10.18 -28.45
CA ARG A 341 -4.49 9.16 -27.84
C ARG A 341 -4.83 8.87 -26.36
N LEU A 342 -5.47 9.84 -25.70
CA LEU A 342 -5.89 9.74 -24.30
C LEU A 342 -7.18 8.93 -24.15
N LEU A 343 -7.96 8.78 -25.23
CA LEU A 343 -9.29 8.20 -25.24
C LEU A 343 -9.25 6.71 -25.54
N ASN A 344 -9.88 5.90 -24.71
CA ASN A 344 -10.11 4.48 -24.98
C ASN A 344 -11.11 3.91 -23.98
N SER A 345 -12.41 4.00 -24.26
CA SER A 345 -13.47 3.49 -23.37
C SER A 345 -13.34 2.00 -23.06
N LYS A 346 -12.74 1.20 -23.93
CA LYS A 346 -12.53 -0.25 -23.69
C LYS A 346 -11.48 -0.55 -22.61
N LYS A 347 -10.63 0.43 -22.27
CA LYS A 347 -9.59 0.34 -21.24
C LYS A 347 -9.95 1.13 -19.97
N VAL A 348 -11.19 1.56 -19.87
CA VAL A 348 -11.76 2.15 -18.66
C VAL A 348 -12.71 1.13 -18.05
N SER A 349 -12.39 0.66 -16.85
CA SER A 349 -13.23 -0.24 -16.08
C SER A 349 -14.30 0.54 -15.29
N ASP A 350 -14.04 0.80 -14.02
CA ASP A 350 -14.94 1.49 -13.10
C ASP A 350 -14.84 3.01 -13.23
N HIS A 351 -13.61 3.51 -13.40
CA HIS A 351 -13.29 4.94 -13.46
C HIS A 351 -12.18 5.21 -14.48
N HIS A 352 -12.27 6.37 -15.15
CA HIS A 352 -11.22 6.84 -16.04
C HIS A 352 -9.98 7.36 -15.28
N ALA A 353 -8.93 7.71 -15.99
CA ALA A 353 -7.66 8.21 -15.46
C ALA A 353 -7.83 9.45 -14.57
N ILE A 354 -6.84 9.67 -13.70
CA ILE A 354 -6.77 10.86 -12.83
C ILE A 354 -6.27 12.04 -13.65
N ILE A 355 -7.14 13.07 -13.80
CA ILE A 355 -6.82 14.34 -14.43
C ILE A 355 -7.32 15.51 -13.57
N PRO A 356 -6.82 16.74 -13.77
CA PRO A 356 -7.46 17.93 -13.20
C PRO A 356 -8.88 18.11 -13.74
N THR A 357 -9.67 18.97 -13.10
CA THR A 357 -10.95 19.44 -13.62
C THR A 357 -10.86 20.91 -14.02
N VAL A 358 -11.86 21.40 -14.74
CA VAL A 358 -11.95 22.82 -15.10
C VAL A 358 -12.05 23.75 -13.88
N GLU A 359 -12.45 23.22 -12.72
CA GLU A 359 -12.60 23.98 -11.47
C GLU A 359 -11.27 24.54 -10.93
N ILE A 360 -10.12 24.03 -11.41
CA ILE A 360 -8.81 24.60 -11.05
C ILE A 360 -8.70 26.08 -11.46
N ALA A 361 -9.39 26.49 -12.54
CA ALA A 361 -9.39 27.89 -13.01
C ALA A 361 -10.20 28.84 -12.10
N ASN A 362 -11.12 28.29 -11.31
CA ASN A 362 -12.02 29.04 -10.44
C ASN A 362 -11.58 29.00 -8.96
N THR A 363 -10.47 28.33 -8.67
CA THR A 363 -10.02 28.07 -7.28
C THR A 363 -8.73 28.82 -6.96
N ASP A 364 -8.65 29.42 -5.78
CA ASP A 364 -7.39 29.98 -5.28
C ASP A 364 -6.44 28.84 -4.86
N LEU A 365 -5.58 28.41 -5.79
CA LEU A 365 -4.60 27.35 -5.57
C LEU A 365 -3.50 27.74 -4.57
N LYS A 366 -3.34 29.03 -4.23
CA LYS A 366 -2.37 29.45 -3.21
C LYS A 366 -2.84 29.08 -1.81
N ALA A 367 -4.13 28.92 -1.62
CA ALA A 367 -4.73 28.48 -0.35
C ALA A 367 -4.62 26.96 -0.10
N LEU A 368 -4.20 26.17 -1.10
CA LEU A 368 -4.02 24.73 -0.94
C LEU A 368 -2.81 24.41 -0.06
N PRO A 369 -2.89 23.37 0.80
CA PRO A 369 -1.73 22.80 1.46
C PRO A 369 -0.63 22.41 0.48
N GLY A 370 0.64 22.55 0.89
CA GLY A 370 1.79 22.33 -0.01
C GLY A 370 1.76 20.98 -0.73
N GLY A 371 1.51 19.88 0.00
CA GLY A 371 1.46 18.55 -0.60
C GLY A 371 0.31 18.35 -1.60
N GLU A 372 -0.86 18.97 -1.37
CA GLU A 372 -1.96 18.94 -2.34
C GLU A 372 -1.61 19.71 -3.62
N LYS A 373 -0.98 20.88 -3.47
CA LYS A 373 -0.53 21.69 -4.61
C LYS A 373 0.50 20.94 -5.46
N GLU A 374 1.44 20.26 -4.82
CA GLU A 374 2.47 19.47 -5.47
C GLU A 374 1.87 18.29 -6.26
N ILE A 375 0.92 17.57 -5.67
CA ILE A 375 0.19 16.48 -6.35
C ILE A 375 -0.64 17.01 -7.51
N LEU A 376 -1.35 18.14 -7.34
CA LEU A 376 -2.13 18.75 -8.41
C LEU A 376 -1.23 19.15 -9.60
N MET A 377 -0.08 19.77 -9.32
CA MET A 377 0.89 20.18 -10.36
C MET A 377 1.48 18.96 -11.08
N LEU A 378 1.75 17.86 -10.35
CA LEU A 378 2.22 16.61 -10.93
C LEU A 378 1.17 16.01 -11.87
N ILE A 379 -0.12 15.96 -11.46
CA ILE A 379 -1.24 15.47 -12.29
C ILE A 379 -1.41 16.38 -13.53
N ALA A 380 -1.36 17.69 -13.36
CA ALA A 380 -1.46 18.66 -14.44
C ALA A 380 -0.34 18.51 -15.47
N SER A 381 0.92 18.40 -15.01
CA SER A 381 2.07 18.16 -15.86
C SER A 381 1.93 16.86 -16.66
N LYS A 382 1.44 15.78 -16.02
CA LYS A 382 1.23 14.49 -16.70
C LYS A 382 0.19 14.60 -17.82
N LEU A 383 -0.90 15.31 -17.59
CA LEU A 383 -1.93 15.53 -18.62
C LEU A 383 -1.33 16.25 -19.83
N LEU A 384 -0.56 17.32 -19.61
CA LEU A 384 0.09 18.04 -20.70
C LEU A 384 1.12 17.18 -21.44
N CYS A 385 1.99 16.46 -20.71
CA CYS A 385 2.94 15.53 -21.33
C CYS A 385 2.22 14.46 -22.18
N ALA A 386 1.11 13.89 -21.65
CA ALA A 386 0.36 12.83 -22.34
C ALA A 386 -0.34 13.34 -23.61
N SER A 387 -0.68 14.62 -23.70
CA SER A 387 -1.30 15.26 -24.84
C SER A 387 -0.32 15.88 -25.85
N GLU A 388 0.98 15.88 -25.57
CA GLU A 388 2.04 16.39 -26.45
C GLU A 388 2.48 15.38 -27.49
N GLN A 389 3.31 15.84 -28.43
CA GLN A 389 3.90 15.02 -29.47
C GLN A 389 5.01 14.10 -28.92
N GLU A 390 5.41 13.12 -29.76
CA GLU A 390 6.49 12.19 -29.48
C GLU A 390 7.83 12.92 -29.25
N TYR A 391 8.66 12.37 -28.35
CA TYR A 391 10.08 12.70 -28.28
C TYR A 391 10.83 11.89 -29.33
N ILE A 392 11.56 12.57 -30.23
CA ILE A 392 12.27 11.92 -31.34
C ILE A 392 13.74 12.28 -31.26
N TYR A 393 14.58 11.26 -31.27
CA TYR A 393 16.03 11.42 -31.28
C TYR A 393 16.71 10.41 -32.23
N GLU A 394 17.88 10.77 -32.71
CA GLU A 394 18.77 9.87 -33.40
C GLU A 394 19.70 9.21 -32.39
N SER A 395 19.61 7.90 -32.19
CA SER A 395 20.54 7.12 -31.38
C SER A 395 21.74 6.77 -32.25
N ILE A 396 22.94 7.12 -31.78
CA ILE A 396 24.19 6.89 -32.50
C ILE A 396 25.01 5.88 -31.67
N LYS A 397 25.43 4.80 -32.33
CA LYS A 397 26.37 3.82 -31.76
C LYS A 397 27.56 3.67 -32.69
N THR A 398 28.73 3.90 -32.15
CA THR A 398 29.98 3.91 -32.92
C THR A 398 30.92 2.84 -32.38
N GLU A 399 31.53 2.09 -33.30
CA GLU A 399 32.62 1.17 -33.01
C GLU A 399 33.92 1.77 -33.52
N ILE A 400 34.95 1.77 -32.68
CA ILE A 400 36.24 2.38 -32.89
C ILE A 400 37.30 1.32 -32.67
N SER A 401 38.30 1.26 -33.57
CA SER A 401 39.47 0.40 -33.41
C SER A 401 40.67 1.24 -33.01
N CYS A 402 41.42 0.76 -32.03
CA CYS A 402 42.71 1.26 -31.64
C CYS A 402 43.61 0.06 -31.35
N HIS A 403 44.79 -0.03 -31.99
CA HIS A 403 45.70 -1.16 -31.88
C HIS A 403 45.06 -2.54 -32.08
N GLY A 404 44.03 -2.64 -32.98
CA GLY A 404 43.29 -3.89 -33.23
C GLY A 404 42.19 -4.24 -32.21
N GLU A 405 42.06 -3.52 -31.10
CA GLU A 405 41.03 -3.70 -30.11
C GLU A 405 39.79 -2.81 -30.39
N LEU A 406 38.62 -3.30 -29.95
CA LEU A 406 37.34 -2.64 -30.21
C LEU A 406 36.84 -1.85 -29.01
N PHE A 407 36.49 -0.59 -29.25
CA PHE A 407 35.86 0.32 -28.32
C PHE A 407 34.50 0.75 -28.82
N THR A 408 33.60 1.07 -27.90
CA THR A 408 32.27 1.55 -28.24
C THR A 408 31.97 2.88 -27.56
N VAL A 409 31.35 3.79 -28.31
CA VAL A 409 30.74 5.00 -27.76
C VAL A 409 29.33 5.12 -28.26
N SER A 410 28.42 5.60 -27.43
CA SER A 410 27.02 5.82 -27.79
C SER A 410 26.57 7.21 -27.36
N GLY A 411 25.71 7.82 -28.16
CA GLY A 411 25.12 9.11 -27.88
C GLY A 411 23.78 9.29 -28.56
N LYS A 412 23.22 10.48 -28.44
CA LYS A 412 21.96 10.83 -29.06
C LYS A 412 21.95 12.27 -29.52
N ASN A 413 21.29 12.54 -30.64
CA ASN A 413 20.97 13.90 -31.10
C ASN A 413 19.46 14.07 -31.09
N VAL A 414 18.96 15.07 -30.37
CA VAL A 414 17.52 15.32 -30.26
C VAL A 414 17.03 15.98 -31.55
N LEU A 415 16.01 15.36 -32.16
CA LEU A 415 15.37 15.90 -33.37
C LEU A 415 14.06 16.64 -33.07
N GLN A 416 13.34 16.20 -32.02
CA GLN A 416 12.10 16.79 -31.56
C GLN A 416 11.92 16.54 -30.07
N TYR A 417 11.78 17.58 -29.27
CA TYR A 417 11.62 17.46 -27.82
C TYR A 417 10.23 16.93 -27.40
N GLY A 418 9.16 17.35 -28.11
CA GLY A 418 7.79 16.91 -27.81
C GLY A 418 7.47 17.02 -26.33
N TRP A 419 6.86 15.97 -25.78
CA TRP A 419 6.44 15.92 -24.38
C TRP A 419 7.57 16.11 -23.34
N LYS A 420 8.81 15.84 -23.70
CA LYS A 420 9.98 16.06 -22.84
C LYS A 420 10.18 17.54 -22.49
N GLU A 421 9.73 18.45 -23.34
CA GLU A 421 9.82 19.88 -23.06
C GLU A 421 8.93 20.33 -21.90
N VAL A 422 7.70 19.76 -21.80
CA VAL A 422 6.80 20.00 -20.67
C VAL A 422 7.37 19.37 -19.38
N GLU A 423 7.89 18.15 -19.47
CA GLU A 423 8.53 17.47 -18.34
C GLU A 423 9.72 18.28 -17.81
N GLU A 424 10.57 18.82 -18.69
CA GLU A 424 11.72 19.64 -18.30
C GLU A 424 11.30 20.95 -17.62
N ARG A 425 10.24 21.60 -18.10
CA ARG A 425 9.68 22.80 -17.47
C ARG A 425 9.14 22.49 -16.08
N PHE A 426 8.48 21.34 -15.92
CA PHE A 426 8.03 20.87 -14.61
C PHE A 426 9.20 20.74 -13.64
N PHE A 427 10.30 20.08 -14.03
CA PHE A 427 11.50 19.95 -13.19
C PHE A 427 12.16 21.32 -12.88
N LYS A 428 12.21 22.21 -13.84
CA LYS A 428 12.75 23.57 -13.63
C LYS A 428 11.90 24.39 -12.65
N SER A 429 10.57 24.26 -12.71
CA SER A 429 9.65 24.94 -11.78
C SER A 429 9.73 24.41 -10.36
N TYR A 430 10.05 23.12 -10.21
CA TYR A 430 10.15 22.42 -8.92
C TYR A 430 11.47 22.71 -8.17
N GLY A 431 12.50 23.19 -8.88
CA GLY A 431 13.82 23.53 -8.33
C GLY A 431 14.68 22.29 -8.02
N LYS A 432 15.76 22.48 -7.24
CA LYS A 432 16.80 21.47 -6.97
C LYS A 432 16.33 20.20 -6.21
N ASN A 433 15.08 20.13 -5.80
CA ASN A 433 14.55 19.01 -4.99
C ASN A 433 14.03 17.83 -5.82
N ALA A 434 13.79 18.01 -7.11
CA ALA A 434 13.44 16.90 -7.98
C ALA A 434 14.72 16.23 -8.49
N GLU A 435 14.90 14.94 -8.19
CA GLU A 435 15.97 14.14 -8.78
C GLU A 435 15.70 14.02 -10.30
N LYS A 436 16.26 14.93 -11.08
CA LYS A 436 16.27 14.83 -12.54
C LYS A 436 17.07 13.58 -12.90
N PRO A 437 16.58 12.71 -13.78
CA PRO A 437 17.43 11.69 -14.36
C PRO A 437 18.66 12.39 -14.98
N GLU A 438 19.86 11.99 -14.61
CA GLU A 438 21.09 12.47 -15.21
C GLU A 438 21.16 11.99 -16.68
N GLU A 439 20.48 12.68 -17.56
CA GLU A 439 20.73 12.58 -18.99
C GLU A 439 21.55 13.80 -19.38
N GLU A 440 22.85 13.64 -19.51
CA GLU A 440 23.71 14.65 -20.12
C GLU A 440 23.27 14.83 -21.58
N GLU A 441 22.58 15.93 -21.86
CA GLU A 441 22.25 16.37 -23.22
C GLU A 441 23.46 17.07 -23.82
N SER A 442 24.46 16.28 -24.23
CA SER A 442 25.49 16.81 -25.15
C SER A 442 25.15 16.31 -26.56
N ASP A 443 25.10 17.22 -27.52
CA ASP A 443 24.98 16.82 -28.93
C ASP A 443 26.16 15.92 -29.27
N PHE A 444 25.87 14.73 -29.76
CA PHE A 444 26.90 13.80 -30.19
C PHE A 444 27.58 14.36 -31.43
N PRO A 445 28.94 14.46 -31.46
CA PRO A 445 29.65 15.10 -32.57
C PRO A 445 29.38 14.39 -33.91
N ASP A 446 29.46 15.17 -34.99
CA ASP A 446 29.32 14.57 -36.33
C ASP A 446 30.59 13.84 -36.70
N ILE A 447 30.52 12.50 -36.76
CA ILE A 447 31.63 11.60 -37.02
C ILE A 447 31.36 10.75 -38.26
N LYS A 448 32.44 10.34 -38.97
CA LYS A 448 32.36 9.59 -40.22
C LYS A 448 33.14 8.28 -40.14
N ILE A 449 32.61 7.26 -40.81
CA ILE A 449 33.31 5.99 -40.98
C ILE A 449 34.67 6.24 -41.64
N GLY A 450 35.74 5.64 -41.12
CA GLY A 450 37.11 5.82 -41.58
C GLY A 450 37.81 7.05 -41.02
N GLN A 451 37.14 7.90 -40.24
CA GLN A 451 37.80 9.02 -39.54
C GLN A 451 38.85 8.51 -38.58
N VAL A 452 40.01 9.12 -38.58
CA VAL A 452 41.17 8.79 -37.75
C VAL A 452 41.42 9.90 -36.74
N PHE A 453 41.68 9.55 -35.49
CA PHE A 453 42.10 10.43 -34.42
C PHE A 453 43.57 10.15 -34.10
N GLU A 454 44.42 11.16 -34.27
CA GLU A 454 45.87 11.05 -34.04
C GLU A 454 46.27 11.33 -32.59
N CYS A 455 45.45 12.09 -31.86
CA CYS A 455 45.68 12.42 -30.46
C CYS A 455 44.66 11.72 -29.56
N VAL A 456 44.96 10.49 -29.14
CA VAL A 456 44.08 9.70 -28.27
C VAL A 456 44.67 9.68 -26.86
N VAL A 457 43.88 10.11 -25.87
CA VAL A 457 44.28 9.98 -24.46
C VAL A 457 43.67 8.67 -23.92
N VAL A 458 44.56 7.74 -23.55
CA VAL A 458 44.13 6.43 -23.02
C VAL A 458 44.16 6.42 -21.50
N LYS A 459 43.09 6.00 -20.87
CA LYS A 459 42.95 5.83 -19.41
C LYS A 459 42.28 4.50 -19.09
N PHE A 460 42.50 3.98 -17.90
CA PHE A 460 41.65 2.90 -17.41
C PHE A 460 40.92 3.32 -16.14
N SER A 461 39.76 2.73 -15.93
CA SER A 461 38.94 2.94 -14.74
C SER A 461 38.60 1.61 -14.06
N GLU A 462 38.51 1.65 -12.75
CA GLU A 462 38.15 0.50 -11.91
C GLU A 462 36.70 0.60 -11.52
N HIS A 463 35.96 -0.47 -11.75
CA HIS A 463 34.54 -0.58 -11.45
C HIS A 463 34.23 -1.83 -10.64
N PHE A 464 33.04 -1.83 -10.05
CA PHE A 464 32.52 -2.99 -9.34
C PHE A 464 31.07 -3.22 -9.76
N THR A 465 30.68 -4.48 -9.83
CA THR A 465 29.26 -4.83 -9.90
C THR A 465 28.54 -4.34 -8.64
N ALA A 466 27.30 -3.94 -8.76
CA ALA A 466 26.47 -3.45 -7.65
C ALA A 466 25.31 -4.41 -7.36
N PRO A 467 24.97 -4.59 -6.08
CA PRO A 467 23.79 -5.38 -5.71
C PRO A 467 22.50 -4.71 -6.22
N PRO A 468 21.39 -5.43 -6.26
CA PRO A 468 20.09 -4.80 -6.46
C PRO A 468 19.86 -3.70 -5.42
N LYS A 469 19.16 -2.63 -5.80
CA LYS A 469 18.81 -1.58 -4.85
C LYS A 469 17.71 -2.07 -3.88
N HIS A 470 17.72 -1.58 -2.65
CA HIS A 470 16.61 -1.77 -1.71
C HIS A 470 15.30 -1.29 -2.34
N TYR A 471 14.19 -1.89 -1.94
CA TYR A 471 12.90 -1.39 -2.36
C TYR A 471 12.62 0.01 -1.78
N THR A 472 12.07 0.88 -2.62
CA THR A 472 11.35 2.10 -2.24
C THR A 472 9.85 1.84 -2.39
N GLU A 473 8.98 2.75 -1.97
CA GLU A 473 7.54 2.57 -2.25
C GLU A 473 7.26 2.53 -3.75
N ASP A 474 7.92 3.37 -4.57
CA ASP A 474 7.82 3.31 -6.04
C ASP A 474 8.10 1.89 -6.56
N THR A 475 9.28 1.35 -6.23
CA THR A 475 9.69 0.05 -6.77
C THR A 475 8.93 -1.14 -6.15
N LEU A 476 8.48 -1.02 -4.90
CA LEU A 476 7.64 -2.04 -4.25
C LEU A 476 6.23 -2.05 -4.87
N LEU A 477 5.60 -0.90 -5.07
CA LEU A 477 4.30 -0.81 -5.74
C LEU A 477 4.35 -1.39 -7.15
N SER A 478 5.42 -1.09 -7.92
CA SER A 478 5.64 -1.70 -9.23
C SER A 478 5.78 -3.22 -9.13
N ALA A 479 6.55 -3.72 -8.17
CA ALA A 479 6.73 -5.15 -7.97
C ALA A 479 5.43 -5.85 -7.54
N MET A 480 4.62 -5.22 -6.67
CA MET A 480 3.29 -5.73 -6.30
C MET A 480 2.34 -5.80 -7.50
N GLU A 481 2.38 -4.79 -8.38
CA GLU A 481 1.54 -4.73 -9.57
C GLU A 481 1.84 -5.84 -10.58
N HIS A 482 3.11 -6.21 -10.73
CA HIS A 482 3.55 -7.23 -11.69
C HIS A 482 3.71 -8.63 -11.08
N ALA A 483 3.52 -8.77 -9.77
CA ALA A 483 3.67 -10.05 -9.07
C ALA A 483 2.64 -11.07 -9.57
N GLY A 484 3.08 -12.27 -9.99
CA GLY A 484 2.20 -13.33 -10.49
C GLY A 484 1.56 -13.04 -11.86
N SER A 485 2.03 -12.03 -12.59
CA SER A 485 1.46 -11.68 -13.90
C SER A 485 1.60 -12.79 -14.97
N SER A 486 2.63 -13.64 -14.85
CA SER A 486 2.82 -14.82 -15.71
C SER A 486 1.79 -15.93 -15.45
N ASP A 487 1.19 -15.95 -14.26
CA ASP A 487 0.26 -16.98 -13.82
C ASP A 487 -1.20 -16.53 -13.90
N THR A 488 -1.44 -15.28 -14.32
CA THR A 488 -2.77 -14.67 -14.42
C THR A 488 -3.27 -14.70 -15.86
N ILE A 489 -4.53 -15.08 -16.08
CA ILE A 489 -5.15 -15.02 -17.41
C ILE A 489 -5.23 -13.57 -17.91
N GLU A 490 -5.21 -13.39 -19.25
CA GLU A 490 -5.05 -12.05 -19.87
C GLU A 490 -6.14 -11.06 -19.45
N ASP A 491 -7.36 -11.52 -19.33
CA ASP A 491 -8.55 -10.72 -19.00
C ASP A 491 -9.06 -10.94 -17.56
N ALA A 492 -8.18 -11.39 -16.65
CA ALA A 492 -8.50 -11.32 -15.23
C ALA A 492 -8.76 -9.88 -14.79
N GLU A 493 -9.85 -9.67 -14.03
CA GLU A 493 -10.25 -8.36 -13.54
C GLU A 493 -9.14 -7.68 -12.73
N ARG A 494 -8.35 -8.47 -12.00
CA ARG A 494 -7.28 -7.96 -11.15
C ARG A 494 -5.98 -8.72 -11.37
N LYS A 495 -4.90 -7.98 -11.53
CA LYS A 495 -3.54 -8.51 -11.70
C LYS A 495 -2.63 -7.99 -10.58
N GLY A 496 -1.72 -8.85 -10.14
CA GLY A 496 -0.75 -8.51 -9.10
C GLY A 496 -1.27 -8.69 -7.66
N LEU A 497 -0.50 -8.19 -6.72
CA LEU A 497 -0.80 -8.22 -5.29
C LEU A 497 -1.55 -6.95 -4.88
N GLY A 498 -2.81 -7.11 -4.50
CA GLY A 498 -3.70 -6.01 -4.14
C GLY A 498 -4.14 -5.16 -5.32
N THR A 499 -5.10 -4.28 -5.09
CA THR A 499 -5.58 -3.30 -6.07
C THR A 499 -4.86 -1.97 -5.88
N PRO A 500 -4.88 -1.05 -6.85
CA PRO A 500 -4.35 0.30 -6.67
C PRO A 500 -4.84 0.97 -5.37
N ALA A 501 -6.12 0.82 -5.05
CA ALA A 501 -6.73 1.39 -3.85
C ALA A 501 -6.24 0.76 -2.53
N THR A 502 -5.74 -0.48 -2.53
CA THR A 502 -5.40 -1.24 -1.32
C THR A 502 -3.90 -1.39 -1.07
N ARG A 503 -3.04 -1.24 -2.08
CA ARG A 503 -1.58 -1.43 -1.96
C ARG A 503 -0.96 -0.53 -0.88
N ALA A 504 -1.31 0.76 -0.85
CA ALA A 504 -0.84 1.68 0.18
C ALA A 504 -1.21 1.20 1.59
N ALA A 505 -2.47 0.84 1.81
CA ALA A 505 -2.94 0.34 3.11
C ALA A 505 -2.25 -0.97 3.54
N ILE A 506 -1.87 -1.83 2.59
CA ILE A 506 -1.09 -3.06 2.86
C ILE A 506 0.29 -2.71 3.38
N ILE A 507 0.99 -1.76 2.74
CA ILE A 507 2.31 -1.29 3.18
C ILE A 507 2.21 -0.68 4.58
N GLU A 508 1.25 0.24 4.81
CA GLU A 508 1.04 0.84 6.14
C GLU A 508 0.74 -0.20 7.21
N LYS A 509 -0.08 -1.20 6.90
CA LYS A 509 -0.41 -2.28 7.82
C LYS A 509 0.81 -3.12 8.20
N LEU A 510 1.71 -3.41 7.26
CA LEU A 510 2.96 -4.11 7.53
C LEU A 510 3.89 -3.28 8.43
N ILE A 511 3.92 -1.95 8.25
CA ILE A 511 4.67 -1.02 9.12
C ILE A 511 4.04 -0.94 10.52
N GLU A 512 2.72 -0.74 10.61
CA GLU A 512 1.99 -0.69 11.88
C GLU A 512 2.20 -1.96 12.73
N LYS A 513 2.28 -3.11 12.06
CA LYS A 513 2.52 -4.40 12.74
C LYS A 513 4.00 -4.68 13.02
N GLY A 514 4.91 -3.82 12.58
CA GLY A 514 6.33 -3.93 12.85
C GLY A 514 7.07 -4.97 12.01
N PHE A 515 6.49 -5.43 10.90
CA PHE A 515 7.16 -6.39 10.00
C PHE A 515 8.08 -5.71 8.99
N ILE A 516 7.83 -4.45 8.67
CA ILE A 516 8.70 -3.61 7.83
C ILE A 516 8.87 -2.23 8.47
N GLU A 517 9.92 -1.54 8.07
CA GLU A 517 10.21 -0.17 8.50
C GLU A 517 10.63 0.72 7.32
N ARG A 518 10.35 2.02 7.41
CA ARG A 518 10.87 3.02 6.49
C ARG A 518 12.20 3.57 7.00
N LYS A 519 13.25 3.51 6.18
CA LYS A 519 14.52 4.21 6.41
C LYS A 519 14.79 5.18 5.27
N LYS A 520 14.49 6.45 5.47
CA LYS A 520 14.44 7.45 4.41
C LYS A 520 13.44 7.04 3.32
N LYS A 521 13.86 6.90 2.06
CA LYS A 521 13.03 6.41 0.95
C LYS A 521 12.95 4.87 0.87
N GLN A 522 13.78 4.13 1.64
CA GLN A 522 13.86 2.67 1.57
C GLN A 522 12.82 1.98 2.49
N ILE A 523 12.29 0.86 2.03
CA ILE A 523 11.43 -0.05 2.78
C ILE A 523 12.21 -1.32 3.09
N LEU A 524 12.40 -1.60 4.36
CA LEU A 524 13.23 -2.73 4.83
C LEU A 524 12.41 -3.68 5.72
N PRO A 525 12.57 -5.00 5.59
CA PRO A 525 11.97 -5.94 6.53
C PRO A 525 12.69 -5.88 7.87
N THR A 526 11.94 -5.89 8.96
CA THR A 526 12.45 -6.01 10.32
C THR A 526 12.88 -7.45 10.62
N ALA A 527 13.50 -7.68 11.78
CA ALA A 527 13.80 -9.03 12.25
C ALA A 527 12.52 -9.90 12.35
N ASP A 528 11.43 -9.34 12.88
CA ASP A 528 10.14 -10.04 12.97
C ASP A 528 9.53 -10.34 11.59
N GLY A 529 9.67 -9.43 10.63
CA GLY A 529 9.26 -9.67 9.26
C GLY A 529 10.05 -10.79 8.59
N ARG A 530 11.37 -10.81 8.75
CA ARG A 530 12.24 -11.89 8.23
C ARG A 530 11.89 -13.23 8.88
N ASN A 531 11.71 -13.24 10.19
CA ASN A 531 11.36 -14.44 10.95
C ASN A 531 9.98 -14.98 10.53
N LEU A 532 8.99 -14.10 10.32
CA LEU A 532 7.67 -14.51 9.82
C LEU A 532 7.79 -15.26 8.49
N ILE A 533 8.52 -14.69 7.51
CA ILE A 533 8.69 -15.34 6.20
C ILE A 533 9.46 -16.67 6.31
N ARG A 534 10.38 -16.79 7.28
CA ARG A 534 11.14 -18.02 7.50
C ARG A 534 10.28 -19.19 7.97
N ILE A 535 9.28 -18.92 8.82
CA ILE A 535 8.43 -19.97 9.40
C ILE A 535 7.23 -20.36 8.52
N LEU A 536 6.83 -19.49 7.60
CA LEU A 536 5.65 -19.73 6.77
C LEU A 536 5.96 -20.70 5.62
N PRO A 537 5.02 -21.58 5.25
CA PRO A 537 5.14 -22.45 4.08
C PRO A 537 5.12 -21.62 2.79
N GLU A 538 5.76 -22.16 1.75
CA GLU A 538 5.94 -21.47 0.46
C GLU A 538 4.61 -21.05 -0.19
N MET A 539 3.60 -21.89 -0.08
CA MET A 539 2.27 -21.64 -0.63
C MET A 539 1.69 -20.28 -0.23
N ILE A 540 1.84 -19.85 1.04
CA ILE A 540 1.29 -18.57 1.53
C ILE A 540 2.19 -17.38 1.17
N LYS A 541 3.48 -17.62 0.90
CA LYS A 541 4.45 -16.59 0.54
C LYS A 541 4.43 -16.24 -0.94
N SER A 542 3.96 -17.17 -1.77
CA SER A 542 3.98 -17.01 -3.23
C SER A 542 2.86 -16.11 -3.75
N PRO A 543 3.15 -15.17 -4.67
CA PRO A 543 2.11 -14.45 -5.41
C PRO A 543 1.21 -15.35 -6.25
N LYS A 544 1.68 -16.56 -6.61
CA LYS A 544 0.96 -17.51 -7.46
C LYS A 544 -0.42 -17.86 -6.90
N LEU A 545 -0.53 -18.07 -5.57
CA LEU A 545 -1.81 -18.32 -4.92
C LEU A 545 -2.83 -17.20 -5.22
N THR A 546 -2.36 -15.94 -5.19
CA THR A 546 -3.24 -14.80 -5.51
C THR A 546 -3.66 -14.82 -6.97
N ALA A 547 -2.74 -15.13 -7.90
CA ALA A 547 -3.04 -15.22 -9.32
C ALA A 547 -4.05 -16.35 -9.63
N GLU A 548 -3.86 -17.53 -9.06
CA GLU A 548 -4.79 -18.66 -9.19
C GLU A 548 -6.20 -18.30 -8.71
N TRP A 549 -6.32 -17.64 -7.56
CA TRP A 549 -7.61 -17.20 -7.06
C TRP A 549 -8.28 -16.16 -7.94
N GLU A 550 -7.55 -15.17 -8.44
CA GLU A 550 -8.14 -14.14 -9.33
C GLU A 550 -8.58 -14.76 -10.67
N ASN A 551 -7.91 -15.81 -11.15
CA ASN A 551 -8.36 -16.60 -12.30
C ASN A 551 -9.70 -17.29 -11.99
N ASP A 552 -9.78 -18.01 -10.88
CA ASP A 552 -11.01 -18.71 -10.45
C ASP A 552 -12.17 -17.75 -10.22
N LEU A 553 -11.92 -16.64 -9.53
CA LEU A 553 -12.93 -15.60 -9.29
C LEU A 553 -13.41 -14.96 -10.59
N THR A 554 -12.53 -14.83 -11.59
CA THR A 554 -12.92 -14.37 -12.93
C THR A 554 -13.80 -15.41 -13.64
N LEU A 555 -13.49 -16.71 -13.52
CA LEU A 555 -14.35 -17.77 -14.05
C LEU A 555 -15.70 -17.82 -13.35
N ILE A 556 -15.76 -17.62 -12.01
CA ILE A 556 -17.02 -17.53 -11.25
C ILE A 556 -17.86 -16.34 -11.75
N SER A 557 -17.27 -15.17 -11.92
CA SER A 557 -18.00 -13.98 -12.40
C SER A 557 -18.62 -14.16 -13.80
N ARG A 558 -18.09 -15.12 -14.58
CA ARG A 558 -18.60 -15.50 -15.91
C ARG A 558 -19.57 -16.70 -15.87
N GLY A 559 -19.83 -17.28 -14.71
CA GLY A 559 -20.62 -18.49 -14.56
C GLY A 559 -19.94 -19.76 -15.09
N GLN A 560 -18.61 -19.77 -15.20
CA GLN A 560 -17.80 -20.86 -15.74
C GLN A 560 -17.15 -21.74 -14.66
N LYS A 561 -17.14 -21.31 -13.40
CA LYS A 561 -16.72 -22.08 -12.22
C LYS A 561 -17.76 -21.93 -11.11
N ASN A 562 -17.96 -22.99 -10.33
CA ASN A 562 -18.87 -22.99 -9.21
C ASN A 562 -18.20 -22.40 -7.95
N VAL A 563 -18.96 -21.64 -7.15
CA VAL A 563 -18.49 -21.03 -5.89
C VAL A 563 -18.16 -22.05 -4.85
N GLU A 564 -19.03 -23.07 -4.68
CA GLU A 564 -18.85 -24.13 -3.71
C GLU A 564 -17.59 -24.95 -3.98
N GLU A 565 -17.28 -25.21 -5.25
CA GLU A 565 -16.05 -25.90 -5.65
C GLU A 565 -14.82 -25.08 -5.25
N PHE A 566 -14.80 -23.78 -5.56
CA PHE A 566 -13.72 -22.88 -5.17
C PHE A 566 -13.53 -22.83 -3.66
N LEU A 567 -14.61 -22.63 -2.88
CA LEU A 567 -14.51 -22.57 -1.42
C LEU A 567 -14.08 -23.90 -0.81
N PHE A 568 -14.53 -25.02 -1.34
CA PHE A 568 -14.09 -26.36 -0.90
C PHE A 568 -12.58 -26.56 -1.12
N GLU A 569 -12.03 -26.10 -2.23
CA GLU A 569 -10.58 -26.11 -2.47
C GLU A 569 -9.82 -25.29 -1.41
N ILE A 570 -10.36 -24.13 -1.02
CA ILE A 570 -9.79 -23.28 0.03
C ILE A 570 -9.88 -23.94 1.41
N GLU A 571 -11.01 -24.53 1.76
CA GLU A 571 -11.20 -25.27 3.01
C GLU A 571 -10.22 -26.45 3.13
N LYS A 572 -10.05 -27.20 2.06
CA LYS A 572 -9.07 -28.29 1.97
C LYS A 572 -7.63 -27.77 2.15
N MET A 573 -7.31 -26.64 1.49
CA MET A 573 -6.00 -26.00 1.63
C MET A 573 -5.76 -25.54 3.08
N VAL A 574 -6.73 -24.91 3.72
CA VAL A 574 -6.65 -24.44 5.11
C VAL A 574 -6.53 -25.61 6.08
N THR A 575 -7.30 -26.69 5.87
CA THR A 575 -7.22 -27.91 6.67
C THR A 575 -5.83 -28.54 6.59
N LYS A 576 -5.28 -28.62 5.37
CA LYS A 576 -3.92 -29.12 5.14
C LYS A 576 -2.87 -28.19 5.79
N LEU A 577 -3.04 -26.88 5.68
CA LEU A 577 -2.16 -25.92 6.35
C LEU A 577 -2.08 -26.15 7.85
N VAL A 578 -3.22 -26.40 8.51
CA VAL A 578 -3.28 -26.66 9.95
C VAL A 578 -2.64 -28.01 10.28
N SER A 579 -2.96 -29.08 9.54
CA SER A 579 -2.43 -30.43 9.80
C SER A 579 -0.92 -30.52 9.59
N ASP A 580 -0.41 -29.94 8.52
CA ASP A 580 1.02 -29.99 8.16
C ASP A 580 1.90 -29.15 9.11
N ASN A 581 1.31 -28.17 9.82
CA ASN A 581 2.00 -27.27 10.74
C ASN A 581 1.49 -27.43 12.19
N GLY A 582 1.18 -28.66 12.63
CA GLY A 582 0.66 -28.90 13.97
C GLY A 582 1.66 -28.70 15.11
N GLN A 583 2.93 -28.62 14.81
CA GLN A 583 4.02 -28.40 15.77
C GLN A 583 4.95 -27.30 15.29
N PRO A 584 5.44 -26.43 16.20
CA PRO A 584 6.44 -25.43 15.81
C PRO A 584 7.77 -26.11 15.48
N VAL A 585 8.47 -25.59 14.49
CA VAL A 585 9.85 -26.03 14.20
C VAL A 585 10.74 -25.59 15.35
N GLU A 586 11.41 -26.52 16.02
CA GLU A 586 12.17 -26.28 17.25
C GLU A 586 13.27 -25.21 17.04
N GLU A 587 13.96 -25.22 15.91
CA GLU A 587 14.96 -24.21 15.52
C GLU A 587 14.36 -22.80 15.51
N TYR A 588 13.09 -22.65 15.13
CA TYR A 588 12.43 -21.36 14.95
C TYR A 588 11.70 -20.85 16.18
N GLN A 589 11.50 -21.68 17.21
CA GLN A 589 10.88 -21.22 18.46
C GLN A 589 11.65 -20.07 19.12
N LYS A 590 12.98 -20.04 18.97
CA LYS A 590 13.85 -18.99 19.52
C LYS A 590 13.87 -17.69 18.70
N LEU A 591 13.39 -17.72 17.45
CA LEU A 591 13.42 -16.56 16.55
C LEU A 591 12.49 -15.43 17.04
N PHE A 592 11.38 -15.80 17.64
CA PHE A 592 10.45 -14.89 18.27
C PHE A 592 10.67 -14.84 19.78
N SER A 593 11.92 -15.10 20.24
CA SER A 593 12.28 -14.92 21.63
C SER A 593 11.88 -13.52 22.01
N ASP A 594 10.88 -13.49 22.83
CA ASP A 594 10.19 -12.35 23.36
C ASP A 594 11.12 -11.16 23.55
N GLY A 595 10.97 -10.12 22.74
CA GLY A 595 11.43 -8.79 23.11
C GLY A 595 10.73 -8.29 24.38
N ARG A 596 9.96 -9.16 25.04
CA ARG A 596 9.35 -8.93 26.34
C ARG A 596 10.46 -8.93 27.36
N LYS A 597 10.71 -7.77 27.91
CA LYS A 597 11.68 -7.60 28.99
C LYS A 597 11.21 -8.39 30.20
N GLU A 598 11.92 -9.48 30.52
CA GLU A 598 11.68 -10.24 31.73
C GLU A 598 12.05 -9.39 32.95
N ILE A 599 11.16 -9.32 33.93
CA ILE A 599 11.37 -8.51 35.12
C ILE A 599 11.55 -9.34 36.40
N GLY A 600 11.15 -10.60 36.39
CA GLY A 600 11.29 -11.52 37.50
C GLY A 600 10.39 -12.75 37.38
N LYS A 601 10.27 -13.51 38.48
CA LYS A 601 9.40 -14.69 38.56
C LYS A 601 8.08 -14.36 39.23
N CYS A 602 7.01 -15.00 38.77
CA CYS A 602 5.69 -14.83 39.32
C CYS A 602 5.61 -15.40 40.76
N PRO A 603 5.17 -14.63 41.75
CA PRO A 603 5.06 -15.08 43.13
C PRO A 603 3.98 -16.12 43.37
N ARG A 604 3.06 -16.35 42.37
CA ARG A 604 1.99 -17.33 42.39
C ARG A 604 2.38 -18.68 41.79
N CYS A 605 2.93 -18.68 40.56
CA CYS A 605 3.16 -19.90 39.81
C CYS A 605 4.63 -20.14 39.39
N GLY A 606 5.55 -19.22 39.73
CA GLY A 606 6.97 -19.32 39.39
C GLY A 606 7.34 -19.00 37.95
N ASN A 607 6.37 -18.85 37.04
CA ASN A 607 6.63 -18.50 35.66
C ASN A 607 7.20 -17.07 35.51
N LYS A 608 7.75 -16.75 34.35
CA LYS A 608 8.33 -15.43 34.06
C LYS A 608 7.27 -14.33 34.11
N VAL A 609 7.64 -13.17 34.64
CA VAL A 609 6.85 -11.95 34.59
C VAL A 609 7.48 -11.01 33.58
N TYR A 610 6.67 -10.49 32.67
CA TYR A 610 7.09 -9.62 31.59
C TYR A 610 6.59 -8.18 31.75
N VAL A 611 7.36 -7.24 31.18
CA VAL A 611 6.98 -5.83 31.10
C VAL A 611 6.03 -5.61 29.92
N GLY A 612 4.76 -5.38 30.20
CA GLY A 612 3.77 -4.96 29.22
C GLY A 612 3.72 -3.44 29.04
N LYS A 613 2.93 -2.97 28.08
CA LYS A 613 2.75 -1.53 27.82
C LYS A 613 2.12 -0.79 29.02
N ARG A 614 1.11 -1.40 29.65
CA ARG A 614 0.34 -0.80 30.78
C ARG A 614 0.49 -1.55 32.10
N ASN A 615 1.12 -2.72 32.10
CA ASN A 615 1.19 -3.62 33.23
C ASN A 615 2.46 -4.48 33.21
N TYR A 616 2.66 -5.21 34.30
CA TYR A 616 3.59 -6.33 34.40
C TYR A 616 2.75 -7.59 34.62
N TYR A 617 2.93 -8.64 33.82
CA TYR A 617 2.04 -9.79 33.79
C TYR A 617 2.80 -11.11 33.73
N CYS A 618 2.19 -12.15 34.31
CA CYS A 618 2.72 -13.49 34.29
C CYS A 618 2.56 -14.15 32.91
N SER A 619 3.53 -14.93 32.48
CA SER A 619 3.47 -15.72 31.23
C SER A 619 2.71 -17.03 31.34
N GLY A 620 2.34 -17.48 32.54
CA GLY A 620 1.60 -18.72 32.73
C GLY A 620 0.17 -18.64 32.20
N SER A 621 -0.25 -19.62 31.38
CA SER A 621 -1.59 -19.66 30.74
C SER A 621 -2.74 -19.61 31.77
N ASP A 622 -2.53 -20.25 32.94
CA ASP A 622 -3.56 -20.36 33.98
C ASP A 622 -3.30 -19.40 35.16
N CYS A 623 -2.44 -18.40 34.94
CA CYS A 623 -2.06 -17.44 35.97
C CYS A 623 -2.50 -16.03 35.64
N SER A 624 -3.42 -15.50 36.43
CA SER A 624 -3.96 -14.13 36.29
C SER A 624 -3.11 -13.04 36.95
N PHE A 625 -1.91 -13.36 37.49
CA PHE A 625 -1.07 -12.39 38.18
C PHE A 625 -0.70 -11.21 37.27
N THR A 626 -1.10 -9.99 37.69
CA THR A 626 -0.86 -8.75 36.96
C THR A 626 -0.64 -7.59 37.93
N LEU A 627 0.39 -6.79 37.67
CA LEU A 627 0.66 -5.52 38.34
C LEU A 627 0.45 -4.38 37.36
N TRP A 628 -0.50 -3.49 37.61
CA TRP A 628 -0.77 -2.33 36.74
C TRP A 628 0.22 -1.20 37.05
N LYS A 629 0.78 -0.56 36.03
CA LYS A 629 1.74 0.56 36.16
C LYS A 629 1.10 1.79 36.87
N ASN A 630 -0.20 2.02 36.59
CA ASN A 630 -1.05 3.02 37.25
C ASN A 630 -1.75 2.45 38.50
N ASN A 631 -1.00 1.83 39.38
CA ASN A 631 -1.56 1.20 40.58
C ASN A 631 -1.97 2.27 41.61
N ARG A 632 -3.28 2.36 41.91
CA ARG A 632 -3.86 3.38 42.82
C ARG A 632 -3.25 3.37 44.21
N PHE A 633 -2.84 2.22 44.76
CA PHE A 633 -2.20 2.16 46.06
C PHE A 633 -0.85 2.91 46.03
N PHE A 634 -0.02 2.70 45.02
CA PHE A 634 1.26 3.41 44.89
C PHE A 634 1.05 4.91 44.59
N GLU A 635 0.11 5.25 43.72
CA GLU A 635 -0.25 6.64 43.42
C GLU A 635 -0.69 7.38 44.69
N SER A 636 -1.50 6.78 45.57
CA SER A 636 -1.93 7.37 46.82
C SER A 636 -0.78 7.58 47.85
N GLN A 637 0.34 6.90 47.67
CA GLN A 637 1.57 7.08 48.46
C GLN A 637 2.58 7.99 47.74
N GLY A 638 2.20 8.66 46.64
CA GLY A 638 3.07 9.54 45.86
C GLY A 638 4.19 8.82 45.13
N LYS A 639 3.97 7.55 44.76
CA LYS A 639 4.92 6.70 44.03
C LYS A 639 4.34 6.17 42.74
N ILE A 640 5.23 5.93 41.79
CA ILE A 640 4.92 5.21 40.55
C ILE A 640 5.46 3.78 40.69
N LEU A 641 4.70 2.81 40.22
CA LEU A 641 5.13 1.42 40.20
C LEU A 641 6.06 1.18 38.98
N ASP A 642 7.32 1.55 39.16
CA ASP A 642 8.37 1.39 38.16
C ASP A 642 8.99 -0.02 38.14
N GLU A 643 9.84 -0.29 37.14
CA GLU A 643 10.48 -1.59 36.99
C GLU A 643 11.39 -1.97 38.19
N ALA A 644 12.08 -1.00 38.78
CA ALA A 644 12.97 -1.26 39.90
C ALA A 644 12.18 -1.69 41.16
N THR A 645 11.07 -1.02 41.41
CA THR A 645 10.13 -1.37 42.50
C THR A 645 9.51 -2.74 42.26
N VAL A 646 9.08 -3.04 41.01
CA VAL A 646 8.49 -4.34 40.67
C VAL A 646 9.50 -5.48 40.83
N ARG A 647 10.76 -5.30 40.42
CA ARG A 647 11.81 -6.32 40.63
C ARG A 647 11.96 -6.69 42.09
N LYS A 648 12.00 -5.69 42.99
CA LYS A 648 12.07 -5.92 44.43
C LYS A 648 10.82 -6.60 44.97
N LEU A 649 9.64 -6.18 44.55
CA LEU A 649 8.39 -6.82 44.95
C LEU A 649 8.30 -8.27 44.52
N LEU A 650 8.82 -8.61 43.33
CA LEU A 650 8.83 -9.98 42.82
C LEU A 650 9.87 -10.86 43.53
N SER A 651 11.04 -10.32 43.90
CA SER A 651 12.14 -11.07 44.55
C SER A 651 11.98 -11.12 46.06
N GLU A 652 11.66 -9.99 46.69
CA GLU A 652 11.68 -9.83 48.17
C GLU A 652 10.28 -9.76 48.77
N LYS A 653 9.23 -9.72 47.97
CA LYS A 653 7.82 -9.52 48.33
C LYS A 653 7.57 -8.22 49.11
N GLN A 654 8.56 -7.34 49.20
CA GLN A 654 8.48 -6.05 49.90
C GLN A 654 9.46 -5.04 49.28
N VAL A 655 9.17 -3.75 49.54
CA VAL A 655 10.06 -2.64 49.14
C VAL A 655 9.98 -1.54 50.16
N HIS A 656 11.15 -1.02 50.58
CA HIS A 656 11.27 0.03 51.54
C HIS A 656 11.43 1.39 50.90
N PHE A 657 10.66 2.40 51.37
CA PHE A 657 10.72 3.78 50.90
C PHE A 657 10.89 4.73 52.09
N LYS A 658 11.80 5.70 51.97
CA LYS A 658 12.04 6.76 52.97
C LYS A 658 11.20 8.02 52.71
N ASP A 659 10.50 8.10 51.58
CA ASP A 659 9.91 9.31 51.08
C ASP A 659 8.50 9.08 50.48
N LEU A 660 7.72 8.19 51.08
CA LEU A 660 6.30 8.06 50.78
C LEU A 660 5.56 9.34 51.15
N VAL A 661 4.53 9.72 50.42
CA VAL A 661 3.75 10.94 50.69
C VAL A 661 2.33 10.56 51.11
N SER A 662 1.91 10.96 52.28
CA SER A 662 0.54 10.75 52.74
C SER A 662 -0.46 11.56 51.91
N GLU A 663 -1.46 10.93 51.33
CA GLU A 663 -2.51 11.60 50.57
C GLU A 663 -3.28 12.63 51.40
N LYS A 664 -3.52 12.31 52.69
CA LYS A 664 -4.28 13.17 53.64
C LYS A 664 -3.48 14.36 54.14
N THR A 665 -2.22 14.13 54.55
CA THR A 665 -1.43 15.17 55.23
C THR A 665 -0.38 15.84 54.35
N LYS A 666 -0.16 15.32 53.15
CA LYS A 666 0.88 15.75 52.18
C LYS A 666 2.32 15.71 52.77
N ARG A 667 2.51 15.07 53.92
CA ARG A 667 3.83 14.94 54.59
C ARG A 667 4.53 13.67 54.11
N LYS A 668 5.86 13.75 54.02
CA LYS A 668 6.71 12.59 53.72
C LYS A 668 6.82 11.69 54.96
N TYR A 669 6.85 10.39 54.75
CA TYR A 669 7.06 9.41 55.81
C TYR A 669 7.81 8.17 55.25
N GLU A 670 8.33 7.38 56.19
CA GLU A 670 9.10 6.17 55.92
C GLU A 670 8.26 4.93 56.24
N ALA A 671 8.17 4.00 55.30
CA ALA A 671 7.54 2.71 55.51
C ALA A 671 7.99 1.67 54.47
N THR A 672 7.75 0.39 54.77
CA THR A 672 7.93 -0.73 53.85
C THR A 672 6.57 -1.11 53.28
N ILE A 673 6.49 -1.24 51.97
CA ILE A 673 5.32 -1.77 51.25
C ILE A 673 5.53 -3.28 51.04
N LYS A 674 4.70 -4.11 51.67
CA LYS A 674 4.69 -5.55 51.52
C LYS A 674 3.63 -5.95 50.51
N MET A 675 3.96 -6.86 49.58
CA MET A 675 3.04 -7.42 48.59
C MET A 675 2.63 -8.84 49.01
N GLU A 676 1.35 -9.10 49.03
CA GLU A 676 0.75 -10.43 49.14
C GLU A 676 -0.08 -10.73 47.93
N VAL A 677 -0.05 -11.97 47.42
CA VAL A 677 -0.81 -12.36 46.23
C VAL A 677 -1.92 -13.33 46.64
N SER A 678 -3.15 -12.98 46.32
CA SER A 678 -4.30 -13.82 46.61
C SER A 678 -4.30 -15.11 45.76
N GLU A 679 -5.10 -16.11 46.14
CA GLU A 679 -5.30 -17.33 45.35
C GLU A 679 -5.82 -17.04 43.94
N THR A 680 -6.57 -15.96 43.78
CA THR A 680 -7.05 -15.48 42.48
C THR A 680 -5.99 -14.74 41.64
N GLY A 681 -4.76 -14.58 42.16
CA GLY A 681 -3.65 -13.91 41.47
C GLY A 681 -3.61 -12.38 41.63
N ASN A 682 -4.55 -11.78 42.36
CA ASN A 682 -4.58 -10.33 42.59
C ASN A 682 -3.58 -9.91 43.67
N PRO A 683 -2.66 -8.97 43.40
CA PRO A 683 -1.72 -8.45 44.39
C PRO A 683 -2.43 -7.49 45.36
N LYS A 684 -2.16 -7.65 46.67
CA LYS A 684 -2.56 -6.76 47.75
C LYS A 684 -1.31 -6.14 48.39
N PHE A 685 -1.40 -4.89 48.87
CA PHE A 685 -0.28 -4.17 49.42
C PHE A 685 -0.62 -3.70 50.83
N GLN A 686 0.35 -3.79 51.76
CA GLN A 686 0.26 -3.31 53.11
C GLN A 686 1.44 -2.41 53.47
N LEU A 687 1.20 -1.38 54.27
CA LEU A 687 2.24 -0.52 54.84
C LEU A 687 2.70 -1.09 56.17
N ILE A 688 4.01 -1.27 56.34
CA ILE A 688 4.67 -1.67 57.55
C ILE A 688 5.53 -0.47 58.00
N PHE A 689 5.20 0.09 59.10
CA PHE A 689 5.94 1.22 59.66
C PHE A 689 7.12 0.74 60.55
N PRO A 690 8.28 1.45 60.54
CA PRO A 690 9.40 1.11 61.41
C PRO A 690 8.99 1.28 62.88
N GLU A 691 9.47 0.37 63.75
CA GLU A 691 9.26 0.50 65.18
C GLU A 691 9.82 1.84 65.71
N ARG A 692 9.01 2.59 66.41
CA ARG A 692 9.45 3.80 67.07
C ARG A 692 10.42 3.40 68.16
N LYS A 693 11.71 3.76 68.13
CA LYS A 693 12.64 3.70 69.26
C LYS A 693 12.07 4.52 70.36
N LYS A 694 11.64 3.86 71.46
CA LYS A 694 11.27 4.54 72.70
C LYS A 694 12.48 5.33 73.15
N GLY A 695 12.40 6.66 73.13
CA GLY A 695 13.42 7.55 73.72
C GLY A 695 13.60 7.24 75.19
N LYS A 696 14.84 7.00 75.65
CA LYS A 696 15.20 6.97 77.06
C LYS A 696 14.74 8.31 77.63
N LYS A 697 13.80 8.27 78.63
CA LYS A 697 13.61 9.37 79.56
C LYS A 697 14.88 9.45 80.37
N ASN A 698 15.62 10.52 80.22
CA ASN A 698 16.60 10.89 81.25
C ASN A 698 15.79 11.31 82.47
N GLU A 699 15.96 10.54 83.56
CA GLU A 699 15.72 11.03 84.91
C GLU A 699 16.89 11.96 85.26
N GLU A 700 16.60 13.24 85.42
CA GLU A 700 17.10 14.11 86.44
C GLU A 700 16.09 15.23 86.72
#